data_2264e6d3095d2b968712939ac2f1984e
#
_entry.id   2264e6d3095d2b968712939ac2f1984e
#
_cell.length_a   1.000
_cell.length_b   1.000
_cell.length_c   1.000
_cell.angle_alpha   90.00
_cell.angle_beta   90.00
_cell.angle_gamma   90.00
#
_symmetry.space_group_name_H-M   'P 1'
#
loop_
_entity.id
_entity.type
_entity.pdbx_description
1 polymer ?
#
loop_
_entity_poly.entity_id
_entity_poly.type
_entity_poly.pdbx_seq_one_letter_code
_entity_poly.pdbx_strand_id
1 'polypeptide(L)'
;MPNTKVAMLEGKNLVGQRVLVAGDDHIAREITKAILEEQGFVVSIAENGLGMLSQFEKDKPNLILLDVEMPEMSGFEACERLRSLPGGENIPVIMMTGRDDAEDIERAYEAQATDFVSKPVNWAILVQRIRYLLRAAKTFAELERSQLRLISAQKMANLGYWDWEISNDKLYLSDQASQIVGHPFDAISSQEKYINVVHKEDLEFFIGEVNNSVLKGNPLEFEYRVVTAEGDVRCIRNVAEASAVDAENKPTWYMGTVLDITEQRRNEETIRRMAFYDAVTGLHNRTAFMEELTLLLSFHKRMGAQLAVVYLDIDDFKRVNDSMGHHVGDSLLKQFSDRLVLALRSSDVAARNDTSDMLARLGGDEFTLLLSSLRHQADAAIVATRIHEMLEEPFLLDVGVGNGAGKHELYVGASIGIAVYPHDGVDADELLKNADTAMYEAKRGGKSTYRFYVDDMNDRALERLDMESSLRGALDKGELSLDYLPQIDLITGQIIGVEALLRWNSPEFGVITPDEFISLAEDTGQIITIGAWVLEKACAQLKQWQEQGLSSLKVAVNLSSLQFRYGSKLEALVATTLEKTGLEAKYLELELTESIMMDDVEKGIVTLEALKAMGVIISIDDFGTGYSSLMYLQRFPVDTLKIDHSFVQGLGVNEGDAAIAYAVIVMGKSLGFNIIAKGVEEQAQLQFLRDKGCDVAQGFLFSHPIPGDQIPAFLEQFDLDALALRR
;
A
#
# COMPACT_ATOMS: atom_id res chain seq x y z
N MET A 1 41.20 -63.16 9.12
CA MET A 1 40.66 -63.11 10.48
C MET A 1 39.89 -61.81 10.73
N PRO A 2 38.69 -61.61 10.16
CA PRO A 2 37.80 -60.52 10.54
C PRO A 2 36.63 -60.90 11.40
N ASN A 3 36.32 -62.20 11.61
CA ASN A 3 35.10 -62.64 12.29
C ASN A 3 35.10 -62.62 13.83
N THR A 4 36.22 -62.48 14.51
CA THR A 4 36.31 -62.55 15.97
C THR A 4 36.02 -61.22 16.67
N LYS A 5 36.25 -60.08 15.98
CA LYS A 5 35.95 -58.77 16.55
C LYS A 5 34.46 -58.37 16.45
N VAL A 6 33.76 -58.86 15.43
CA VAL A 6 32.32 -58.62 15.27
C VAL A 6 31.52 -59.42 16.34
N ALA A 7 31.91 -60.66 16.62
CA ALA A 7 31.26 -61.48 17.63
C ALA A 7 31.44 -60.96 19.07
N MET A 8 32.57 -60.27 19.39
CA MET A 8 32.81 -59.65 20.71
C MET A 8 32.06 -58.32 20.91
N LEU A 9 31.81 -57.60 19.84
CA LEU A 9 30.99 -56.35 19.90
C LEU A 9 29.50 -56.62 19.97
N GLU A 10 29.05 -57.74 19.40
CA GLU A 10 27.62 -58.13 19.42
C GLU A 10 27.18 -58.68 20.78
N GLY A 11 28.08 -59.21 21.62
CA GLY A 11 27.75 -59.70 22.96
C GLY A 11 27.50 -58.59 24.01
N LYS A 12 28.06 -57.39 23.80
CA LYS A 12 27.89 -56.28 24.75
C LYS A 12 26.54 -55.56 24.67
N ASN A 13 25.78 -55.75 23.59
CA ASN A 13 24.51 -55.06 23.36
C ASN A 13 23.28 -55.70 24.03
N LEU A 14 23.42 -56.85 24.68
CA LEU A 14 22.35 -57.59 25.35
C LEU A 14 22.49 -57.63 26.86
N VAL A 15 23.49 -57.04 27.45
CA VAL A 15 23.69 -56.91 28.90
C VAL A 15 22.61 -55.98 29.47
N GLY A 16 21.93 -56.41 30.52
CA GLY A 16 20.86 -55.62 31.17
C GLY A 16 19.45 -55.83 30.58
N GLN A 17 19.29 -56.72 29.58
CA GLN A 17 17.95 -57.10 29.11
C GLN A 17 17.20 -57.85 30.21
N ARG A 18 15.90 -57.54 30.36
CA ARG A 18 15.03 -58.08 31.42
C ARG A 18 14.40 -59.38 30.94
N VAL A 19 14.58 -60.47 31.74
CA VAL A 19 13.96 -61.76 31.49
C VAL A 19 13.08 -62.09 32.68
N LEU A 20 11.81 -62.41 32.45
CA LEU A 20 10.89 -62.86 33.46
C LEU A 20 10.84 -64.37 33.38
N VAL A 21 11.08 -65.03 34.52
CA VAL A 21 11.03 -66.47 34.65
C VAL A 21 9.83 -66.86 35.52
N ALA A 22 8.91 -67.59 34.96
CA ALA A 22 7.72 -68.08 35.66
C ALA A 22 7.69 -69.65 35.74
N GLY A 23 7.46 -70.19 36.88
CA GLY A 23 7.36 -71.64 37.12
C GLY A 23 6.98 -71.95 38.58
N ASP A 24 6.52 -73.10 38.87
CA ASP A 24 6.06 -73.51 40.20
C ASP A 24 7.20 -74.00 41.12
N ASP A 25 8.25 -74.63 40.55
CA ASP A 25 9.40 -75.09 41.29
C ASP A 25 10.33 -73.98 41.74
N HIS A 26 10.38 -73.69 43.02
CA HIS A 26 11.21 -72.63 43.60
C HIS A 26 12.71 -72.80 43.28
N ILE A 27 13.20 -74.07 43.37
CA ILE A 27 14.62 -74.33 43.14
C ILE A 27 14.97 -74.15 41.69
N ALA A 28 14.13 -74.60 40.76
CA ALA A 28 14.34 -74.41 39.32
C ALA A 28 14.32 -72.92 38.92
N ARG A 29 13.43 -72.15 39.53
CA ARG A 29 13.38 -70.69 39.29
C ARG A 29 14.67 -69.94 39.70
N GLU A 30 15.15 -70.28 40.98
CA GLU A 30 16.38 -69.62 41.48
C GLU A 30 17.62 -70.08 40.73
N ILE A 31 17.73 -71.33 40.29
CA ILE A 31 18.81 -71.78 39.42
C ILE A 31 18.77 -71.12 38.09
N THR A 32 17.61 -71.03 37.46
CA THR A 32 17.41 -70.32 36.17
C THR A 32 17.83 -68.86 36.30
N LYS A 33 17.39 -68.18 37.35
CA LYS A 33 17.75 -66.82 37.67
C LYS A 33 19.25 -66.65 37.81
N ALA A 34 19.92 -67.43 38.62
CA ALA A 34 21.34 -67.35 38.86
C ALA A 34 22.16 -67.49 37.53
N ILE A 35 21.80 -68.46 36.68
CA ILE A 35 22.47 -68.76 35.45
C ILE A 35 22.27 -67.55 34.44
N LEU A 36 21.08 -67.06 34.39
CA LEU A 36 20.79 -65.87 33.44
C LEU A 36 21.44 -64.61 33.95
N GLU A 37 21.46 -64.31 35.25
CA GLU A 37 22.15 -63.17 35.84
C GLU A 37 23.68 -63.26 35.63
N GLU A 38 24.28 -64.46 35.73
CA GLU A 38 25.70 -64.65 35.35
C GLU A 38 25.99 -64.33 33.88
N GLN A 39 24.99 -64.51 33.00
CA GLN A 39 25.08 -64.16 31.57
C GLN A 39 24.75 -62.67 31.25
N GLY A 40 24.51 -61.89 32.33
CA GLY A 40 24.30 -60.41 32.22
C GLY A 40 22.86 -59.96 31.98
N PHE A 41 21.88 -60.85 32.16
CA PHE A 41 20.46 -60.49 32.11
C PHE A 41 19.99 -60.01 33.50
N VAL A 42 18.96 -59.17 33.51
CA VAL A 42 18.24 -58.75 34.70
C VAL A 42 17.02 -59.65 34.82
N VAL A 43 16.95 -60.43 35.88
CA VAL A 43 15.93 -61.51 36.00
C VAL A 43 14.93 -61.20 37.11
N SER A 44 13.65 -61.17 36.72
CA SER A 44 12.52 -61.21 37.65
C SER A 44 11.90 -62.62 37.65
N ILE A 45 11.31 -63.03 38.76
CA ILE A 45 10.71 -64.35 38.90
C ILE A 45 9.23 -64.27 39.32
N ALA A 46 8.44 -65.23 38.87
CA ALA A 46 7.03 -65.41 39.25
C ALA A 46 6.73 -66.85 39.59
N GLU A 47 5.80 -67.10 40.54
CA GLU A 47 5.54 -68.41 41.05
C GLU A 47 4.46 -69.20 40.30
N ASN A 48 3.62 -68.52 39.55
CA ASN A 48 2.54 -69.05 38.73
C ASN A 48 2.18 -68.08 37.56
N GLY A 49 1.21 -68.46 36.74
CA GLY A 49 0.78 -67.65 35.57
C GLY A 49 0.18 -66.33 35.97
N LEU A 50 -0.56 -66.20 37.05
CA LEU A 50 -1.11 -64.90 37.53
C LEU A 50 0.00 -64.00 38.03
N GLY A 51 0.99 -64.54 38.77
CA GLY A 51 2.17 -63.79 39.18
C GLY A 51 3.00 -63.30 37.98
N MET A 52 3.11 -64.07 36.90
CA MET A 52 3.79 -63.75 35.69
C MET A 52 3.11 -62.52 34.99
N LEU A 53 1.77 -62.54 34.86
CA LEU A 53 1.04 -61.44 34.28
C LEU A 53 1.19 -60.10 35.08
N SER A 54 1.10 -60.23 36.42
CA SER A 54 1.32 -59.07 37.30
C SER A 54 2.74 -58.53 37.22
N GLN A 55 3.75 -59.41 37.14
CA GLN A 55 5.15 -58.97 37.01
C GLN A 55 5.47 -58.44 35.64
N PHE A 56 4.82 -58.93 34.57
CA PHE A 56 4.91 -58.42 33.24
C PHE A 56 4.48 -56.91 33.17
N GLU A 57 3.35 -56.60 33.78
CA GLU A 57 2.87 -55.20 33.81
C GLU A 57 3.82 -54.27 34.56
N LYS A 58 4.41 -54.78 35.67
CA LYS A 58 5.31 -54.02 36.54
C LYS A 58 6.71 -53.81 35.94
N ASP A 59 7.32 -54.89 35.45
CA ASP A 59 8.74 -54.91 35.05
C ASP A 59 8.95 -54.69 33.55
N LYS A 60 7.93 -54.94 32.73
CA LYS A 60 7.99 -54.90 31.27
C LYS A 60 9.22 -55.66 30.75
N PRO A 61 9.30 -57.00 30.92
CA PRO A 61 10.44 -57.79 30.49
C PRO A 61 10.60 -57.75 28.96
N ASN A 62 11.81 -58.05 28.47
CA ASN A 62 12.10 -58.16 27.05
C ASN A 62 11.89 -59.60 26.53
N LEU A 63 11.83 -60.58 27.40
CA LEU A 63 11.55 -61.97 27.10
C LEU A 63 10.99 -62.66 28.35
N ILE A 64 10.12 -63.67 28.15
CA ILE A 64 9.52 -64.49 29.23
C ILE A 64 9.91 -65.90 29.01
N LEU A 65 10.41 -66.53 30.09
CA LEU A 65 10.53 -67.99 30.22
C LEU A 65 9.36 -68.48 31.05
N LEU A 66 8.53 -69.34 30.51
CA LEU A 66 7.24 -69.72 31.06
C LEU A 66 7.13 -71.23 31.19
N ASP A 67 7.03 -71.73 32.43
CA ASP A 67 6.77 -73.10 32.63
C ASP A 67 5.33 -73.46 32.21
N VAL A 68 5.14 -74.60 31.57
CA VAL A 68 3.83 -75.12 31.17
C VAL A 68 2.99 -75.60 32.35
N GLU A 69 3.59 -76.38 33.27
CA GLU A 69 2.90 -76.90 34.40
C GLU A 69 3.05 -75.97 35.62
N MET A 70 1.99 -75.24 35.92
CA MET A 70 1.93 -74.28 37.03
C MET A 70 0.56 -74.38 37.74
N PRO A 71 0.49 -74.20 39.08
CA PRO A 71 -0.77 -74.14 39.81
C PRO A 71 -1.55 -72.82 39.42
N GLU A 72 -2.88 -72.92 39.62
CA GLU A 72 -3.84 -71.85 39.42
C GLU A 72 -4.04 -71.42 37.94
N MET A 73 -2.99 -71.29 37.13
CA MET A 73 -3.04 -70.92 35.72
C MET A 73 -1.89 -71.63 35.02
N SER A 74 -2.20 -72.42 34.00
CA SER A 74 -1.20 -73.09 33.16
C SER A 74 -0.38 -72.11 32.34
N GLY A 75 0.83 -72.50 31.90
CA GLY A 75 1.65 -71.63 31.02
C GLY A 75 0.98 -71.30 29.69
N PHE A 76 0.17 -72.19 29.14
CA PHE A 76 -0.60 -71.93 27.92
C PHE A 76 -1.61 -70.80 28.13
N GLU A 77 -2.45 -70.93 29.17
CA GLU A 77 -3.44 -69.87 29.50
C GLU A 77 -2.77 -68.52 29.82
N ALA A 78 -1.64 -68.56 30.52
CA ALA A 78 -0.88 -67.37 30.86
C ALA A 78 -0.33 -66.69 29.60
N CYS A 79 0.14 -67.43 28.60
CA CYS A 79 0.61 -66.91 27.31
C CYS A 79 -0.52 -66.27 26.49
N GLU A 80 -1.66 -66.98 26.37
CA GLU A 80 -2.84 -66.47 25.68
C GLU A 80 -3.32 -65.11 26.26
N ARG A 81 -3.39 -65.06 27.62
CA ARG A 81 -3.76 -63.79 28.30
C ARG A 81 -2.71 -62.70 28.09
N LEU A 82 -1.43 -63.06 28.12
CA LEU A 82 -0.34 -62.10 27.82
C LEU A 82 -0.49 -61.47 26.43
N ARG A 83 -0.81 -62.27 25.40
CA ARG A 83 -1.00 -61.80 24.04
C ARG A 83 -2.15 -60.79 23.92
N SER A 84 -3.10 -60.84 24.84
CA SER A 84 -4.22 -59.88 24.89
C SER A 84 -3.89 -58.59 25.66
N LEU A 85 -2.73 -58.50 26.32
CA LEU A 85 -2.30 -57.31 27.07
C LEU A 85 -1.49 -56.35 26.20
N PRO A 86 -1.63 -55.04 26.41
CA PRO A 86 -0.84 -54.02 25.70
C PRO A 86 0.68 -54.26 25.92
N GLY A 87 1.41 -54.45 24.81
CA GLY A 87 2.85 -54.76 24.83
C GLY A 87 3.19 -56.23 25.05
N GLY A 88 2.19 -57.09 25.22
CA GLY A 88 2.36 -58.54 25.29
C GLY A 88 2.29 -59.27 23.95
N GLU A 89 1.80 -58.55 22.91
CA GLU A 89 1.53 -59.10 21.58
C GLU A 89 2.78 -59.69 20.92
N ASN A 90 3.91 -58.97 21.01
CA ASN A 90 5.14 -59.29 20.28
C ASN A 90 6.32 -59.67 21.20
N ILE A 91 6.10 -59.78 22.52
CA ILE A 91 7.18 -60.16 23.43
C ILE A 91 7.57 -61.62 23.21
N PRO A 92 8.85 -61.98 23.07
CA PRO A 92 9.27 -63.35 22.97
C PRO A 92 8.92 -64.15 24.24
N VAL A 93 8.24 -65.30 24.08
CA VAL A 93 7.91 -66.23 25.12
C VAL A 93 8.51 -67.59 24.78
N ILE A 94 9.34 -68.10 25.64
CA ILE A 94 9.87 -69.49 25.57
C ILE A 94 9.14 -70.32 26.59
N MET A 95 8.39 -71.29 26.15
CA MET A 95 7.75 -72.23 27.04
C MET A 95 8.71 -73.37 27.46
N MET A 96 8.67 -73.76 28.75
CA MET A 96 9.45 -74.88 29.30
C MET A 96 8.51 -76.00 29.58
N THR A 97 8.63 -77.12 28.88
CA THR A 97 7.76 -78.29 28.99
C THR A 97 8.51 -79.54 29.58
N GLY A 98 7.84 -80.39 30.36
CA GLY A 98 8.37 -81.57 30.90
C GLY A 98 8.36 -82.82 30.01
N ARG A 99 7.68 -82.74 28.88
CA ARG A 99 7.49 -83.82 27.89
C ARG A 99 7.81 -83.38 26.49
N ASP A 100 8.51 -84.20 25.72
CA ASP A 100 8.75 -84.01 24.29
C ASP A 100 7.55 -84.53 23.45
N ASP A 101 6.33 -84.47 23.96
CA ASP A 101 5.14 -84.86 23.21
C ASP A 101 4.73 -83.85 22.20
N ALA A 102 4.43 -84.27 20.95
CA ALA A 102 4.03 -83.48 19.88
C ALA A 102 2.80 -82.56 20.19
N GLU A 103 1.94 -83.09 21.10
CA GLU A 103 0.72 -82.35 21.51
C GLU A 103 1.01 -81.12 22.39
N ASP A 104 2.00 -81.16 23.28
CA ASP A 104 2.41 -80.00 24.08
C ASP A 104 3.13 -78.94 23.26
N ILE A 105 3.88 -79.35 22.20
CA ILE A 105 4.52 -78.45 21.26
C ILE A 105 3.46 -77.74 20.44
N GLU A 106 2.46 -78.45 19.89
CA GLU A 106 1.39 -77.87 19.10
C GLU A 106 0.57 -76.86 19.92
N ARG A 107 0.23 -77.18 21.16
CA ARG A 107 -0.44 -76.25 22.08
C ARG A 107 0.39 -75.04 22.46
N ALA A 108 1.72 -75.13 22.54
CA ALA A 108 2.57 -73.96 22.77
C ALA A 108 2.50 -73.00 21.62
N TYR A 109 2.48 -73.45 20.35
CA TYR A 109 2.32 -72.64 19.19
C TYR A 109 0.90 -72.10 19.06
N GLU A 110 -0.14 -72.83 19.36
CA GLU A 110 -1.52 -72.38 19.45
C GLU A 110 -1.67 -71.21 20.43
N ALA A 111 -1.02 -71.32 21.62
CA ALA A 111 -0.94 -70.24 22.60
C ALA A 111 -0.03 -69.06 22.18
N GLN A 112 0.46 -69.07 20.92
CA GLN A 112 1.37 -68.05 20.37
C GLN A 112 2.68 -67.89 21.15
N ALA A 113 3.25 -68.98 21.71
CA ALA A 113 4.60 -68.96 22.18
C ALA A 113 5.59 -68.77 21.03
N THR A 114 6.70 -68.11 21.31
CA THR A 114 7.72 -67.83 20.27
C THR A 114 8.64 -69.03 20.06
N ASP A 115 8.90 -69.81 21.15
CA ASP A 115 9.74 -71.01 21.16
C ASP A 115 9.39 -71.90 22.36
N PHE A 116 9.94 -73.08 22.37
CA PHE A 116 9.80 -73.96 23.49
C PHE A 116 11.11 -74.72 23.84
N VAL A 117 11.28 -75.17 25.04
CA VAL A 117 12.43 -75.96 25.55
C VAL A 117 11.95 -77.06 26.45
N SER A 118 12.40 -78.30 26.15
CA SER A 118 12.11 -79.51 27.01
C SER A 118 13.02 -79.55 28.22
N LYS A 119 12.47 -80.04 29.33
CA LYS A 119 13.22 -80.37 30.55
C LYS A 119 13.74 -81.82 30.49
N PRO A 120 15.03 -82.07 30.90
CA PRO A 120 15.96 -81.18 31.58
C PRO A 120 16.58 -80.11 30.65
N VAL A 121 16.61 -78.83 31.05
CA VAL A 121 17.04 -77.73 30.27
C VAL A 121 18.54 -77.77 30.02
N ASN A 122 18.93 -77.69 28.76
CA ASN A 122 20.32 -77.42 28.39
C ASN A 122 20.59 -75.89 28.40
N TRP A 123 21.19 -75.40 29.46
CA TRP A 123 21.40 -74.00 29.73
C TRP A 123 22.21 -73.27 28.65
N ALA A 124 23.22 -73.92 28.06
CA ALA A 124 24.02 -73.32 27.02
C ALA A 124 23.18 -73.02 25.74
N ILE A 125 22.26 -73.96 25.43
CA ILE A 125 21.36 -73.81 24.28
C ILE A 125 20.29 -72.75 24.59
N LEU A 126 19.68 -72.78 25.78
CA LEU A 126 18.67 -71.82 26.18
C LEU A 126 19.18 -70.37 26.12
N VAL A 127 20.37 -70.11 26.69
CA VAL A 127 20.98 -68.78 26.65
C VAL A 127 21.18 -68.29 25.21
N GLN A 128 21.59 -69.15 24.26
CA GLN A 128 21.73 -68.77 22.86
C GLN A 128 20.38 -68.48 22.17
N ARG A 129 19.35 -69.28 22.49
CA ARG A 129 17.98 -69.04 22.04
C ARG A 129 17.44 -67.72 22.56
N ILE A 130 17.59 -67.43 23.84
CA ILE A 130 17.23 -66.14 24.44
C ILE A 130 17.92 -64.95 23.67
N ARG A 131 19.22 -65.04 23.46
CA ARG A 131 19.97 -64.02 22.74
C ARG A 131 19.50 -63.86 21.30
N TYR A 132 19.17 -64.95 20.61
CA TYR A 132 18.66 -64.91 19.23
C TYR A 132 17.29 -64.23 19.19
N LEU A 133 16.35 -64.64 20.04
CA LEU A 133 15.01 -64.07 20.08
C LEU A 133 15.00 -62.60 20.47
N LEU A 134 15.83 -62.20 21.44
CA LEU A 134 15.97 -60.79 21.81
C LEU A 134 16.53 -59.91 20.66
N ARG A 135 17.46 -60.45 19.87
CA ARG A 135 17.95 -59.76 18.68
C ARG A 135 16.86 -59.60 17.61
N ALA A 136 16.17 -60.70 17.31
CA ALA A 136 15.10 -60.68 16.32
C ALA A 136 13.99 -59.69 16.71
N ALA A 137 13.55 -59.70 17.95
CA ALA A 137 12.55 -58.74 18.45
C ALA A 137 13.03 -57.29 18.38
N LYS A 138 14.31 -57.04 18.73
CA LYS A 138 14.89 -55.69 18.63
C LYS A 138 14.95 -55.19 17.18
N THR A 139 15.42 -56.04 16.25
CA THR A 139 15.50 -55.66 14.83
C THR A 139 14.11 -55.38 14.25
N PHE A 140 13.11 -56.18 14.60
CA PHE A 140 11.73 -55.95 14.16
C PHE A 140 11.18 -54.62 14.67
N ALA A 141 11.36 -54.36 15.99
CA ALA A 141 10.94 -53.09 16.60
C ALA A 141 11.67 -51.86 16.01
N GLU A 142 12.97 -52.00 15.67
CA GLU A 142 13.74 -50.94 15.01
C GLU A 142 13.23 -50.69 13.59
N LEU A 143 12.89 -51.71 12.82
CA LEU A 143 12.32 -51.60 11.47
C LEU A 143 10.95 -50.91 11.51
N GLU A 144 10.06 -51.39 12.39
CA GLU A 144 8.73 -50.80 12.55
C GLU A 144 8.82 -49.31 12.93
N ARG A 145 9.70 -48.99 13.90
CA ARG A 145 9.93 -47.59 14.30
C ARG A 145 10.51 -46.72 13.15
N SER A 146 11.38 -47.32 12.33
CA SER A 146 11.93 -46.65 11.16
C SER A 146 10.87 -46.37 10.11
N GLN A 147 9.98 -47.33 9.83
CA GLN A 147 8.85 -47.17 8.92
C GLN A 147 7.88 -46.08 9.41
N LEU A 148 7.52 -46.10 10.69
CA LEU A 148 6.64 -45.08 11.28
C LEU A 148 7.27 -43.67 11.22
N ARG A 149 8.58 -43.57 11.42
CA ARG A 149 9.31 -42.30 11.28
C ARG A 149 9.27 -41.78 9.84
N LEU A 150 9.49 -42.64 8.86
CA LEU A 150 9.43 -42.28 7.43
C LEU A 150 8.03 -41.81 7.05
N ILE A 151 6.99 -42.54 7.43
CA ILE A 151 5.59 -42.14 7.17
C ILE A 151 5.27 -40.80 7.85
N SER A 152 5.71 -40.60 9.09
CA SER A 152 5.50 -39.35 9.80
C SER A 152 6.24 -38.18 9.14
N ALA A 153 7.50 -38.40 8.72
CA ALA A 153 8.29 -37.38 8.01
C ALA A 153 7.65 -36.99 6.66
N GLN A 154 7.17 -37.97 5.91
CA GLN A 154 6.44 -37.73 4.63
C GLN A 154 5.16 -36.91 4.86
N LYS A 155 4.37 -37.24 5.89
CA LYS A 155 3.18 -36.46 6.26
C LYS A 155 3.50 -35.04 6.70
N MET A 156 4.55 -34.85 7.53
CA MET A 156 4.97 -33.51 7.96
C MET A 156 5.49 -32.66 6.80
N ALA A 157 6.16 -33.29 5.83
CA ALA A 157 6.64 -32.62 4.62
C ALA A 157 5.54 -32.42 3.56
N ASN A 158 4.32 -32.90 3.81
CA ASN A 158 3.22 -32.94 2.85
C ASN A 158 3.62 -33.52 1.50
N LEU A 159 4.42 -34.60 1.52
CA LEU A 159 5.01 -35.21 0.33
C LEU A 159 4.22 -36.48 -0.04
N GLY A 160 3.61 -36.48 -1.18
CA GLY A 160 2.98 -37.65 -1.77
C GLY A 160 3.99 -38.48 -2.56
N TYR A 161 3.86 -39.80 -2.50
CA TYR A 161 4.69 -40.76 -3.20
C TYR A 161 3.88 -41.49 -4.26
N TRP A 162 4.50 -41.77 -5.42
CA TRP A 162 3.89 -42.52 -6.51
C TRP A 162 4.90 -43.42 -7.22
N ASP A 163 4.38 -44.53 -7.76
CA ASP A 163 5.10 -45.49 -8.61
C ASP A 163 4.35 -45.70 -9.91
N TRP A 164 5.09 -45.78 -10.99
CA TRP A 164 4.50 -46.10 -12.31
C TRP A 164 5.24 -47.22 -12.99
N GLU A 165 4.51 -48.32 -13.22
CA GLU A 165 4.95 -49.45 -14.06
C GLU A 165 4.59 -49.19 -15.50
N ILE A 166 5.58 -48.88 -16.35
CA ILE A 166 5.37 -48.45 -17.73
C ILE A 166 4.75 -49.59 -18.59
N SER A 167 5.21 -50.85 -18.40
CA SER A 167 4.79 -51.99 -19.21
C SER A 167 3.28 -52.25 -19.18
N ASN A 168 2.64 -52.03 -18.07
CA ASN A 168 1.22 -52.28 -17.83
C ASN A 168 0.39 -51.01 -17.65
N ASP A 169 1.00 -49.85 -17.80
CA ASP A 169 0.45 -48.51 -17.48
C ASP A 169 -0.24 -48.48 -16.12
N LYS A 170 0.41 -49.07 -15.12
CA LYS A 170 -0.11 -49.10 -13.75
C LYS A 170 0.55 -48.07 -12.87
N LEU A 171 -0.23 -47.08 -12.48
CA LEU A 171 0.20 -46.01 -11.59
C LEU A 171 -0.31 -46.34 -10.18
N TYR A 172 0.58 -46.26 -9.22
CA TYR A 172 0.29 -46.40 -7.82
C TYR A 172 0.57 -45.07 -7.08
N LEU A 173 -0.36 -44.62 -6.25
CA LEU A 173 -0.22 -43.42 -5.45
C LEU A 173 -0.42 -43.75 -3.98
N SER A 174 0.38 -43.13 -3.13
CA SER A 174 0.12 -43.13 -1.70
C SER A 174 -1.14 -42.34 -1.34
N ASP A 175 -1.71 -42.58 -0.17
CA ASP A 175 -2.86 -41.82 0.32
C ASP A 175 -2.58 -40.32 0.31
N GLN A 176 -1.37 -39.92 0.66
CA GLN A 176 -0.93 -38.52 0.64
C GLN A 176 -0.91 -37.96 -0.81
N ALA A 177 -0.39 -38.73 -1.76
CA ALA A 177 -0.38 -38.30 -3.17
C ALA A 177 -1.82 -38.13 -3.72
N SER A 178 -2.71 -39.06 -3.39
CA SER A 178 -4.13 -38.97 -3.75
C SER A 178 -4.82 -37.74 -3.14
N GLN A 179 -4.51 -37.40 -1.89
CA GLN A 179 -5.00 -36.19 -1.23
C GLN A 179 -4.45 -34.91 -1.88
N ILE A 180 -3.16 -34.89 -2.25
CA ILE A 180 -2.51 -33.76 -2.92
C ILE A 180 -3.16 -33.52 -4.29
N VAL A 181 -3.30 -34.57 -5.09
CA VAL A 181 -3.93 -34.50 -6.43
C VAL A 181 -5.44 -34.21 -6.35
N GLY A 182 -6.06 -34.54 -5.20
CA GLY A 182 -7.48 -34.32 -4.97
C GLY A 182 -8.40 -35.31 -5.66
N HIS A 183 -7.90 -36.53 -5.96
CA HIS A 183 -8.67 -37.60 -6.59
C HIS A 183 -8.42 -38.94 -5.88
N PRO A 184 -9.45 -39.80 -5.76
CA PRO A 184 -9.25 -41.14 -5.21
C PRO A 184 -8.38 -41.98 -6.16
N PHE A 185 -7.61 -42.92 -5.60
CA PHE A 185 -6.66 -43.76 -6.35
C PHE A 185 -7.29 -44.46 -7.57
N ASP A 186 -8.49 -45.03 -7.46
CA ASP A 186 -9.16 -45.73 -8.52
C ASP A 186 -9.43 -44.86 -9.75
N ALA A 187 -9.59 -43.54 -9.55
CA ALA A 187 -9.82 -42.60 -10.64
C ALA A 187 -8.56 -42.25 -11.44
N ILE A 188 -7.36 -42.43 -10.83
CA ILE A 188 -6.06 -42.02 -11.38
C ILE A 188 -5.04 -43.17 -11.42
N SER A 189 -5.48 -44.40 -11.52
CA SER A 189 -4.67 -45.63 -11.40
C SER A 189 -3.80 -45.96 -12.62
N SER A 190 -3.79 -45.12 -13.65
CA SER A 190 -2.91 -45.22 -14.84
C SER A 190 -2.52 -43.84 -15.33
N GLN A 191 -1.43 -43.74 -16.14
CA GLN A 191 -1.03 -42.49 -16.78
C GLN A 191 -2.13 -41.92 -17.65
N GLU A 192 -2.81 -42.76 -18.42
CA GLU A 192 -3.94 -42.34 -19.26
C GLU A 192 -5.06 -41.67 -18.46
N LYS A 193 -5.37 -42.20 -17.29
CA LYS A 193 -6.36 -41.59 -16.42
C LYS A 193 -5.83 -40.32 -15.69
N TYR A 194 -4.55 -40.31 -15.31
CA TYR A 194 -3.93 -39.16 -14.66
C TYR A 194 -3.90 -37.94 -15.55
N ILE A 195 -3.68 -38.09 -16.85
CA ILE A 195 -3.71 -37.02 -17.86
C ILE A 195 -5.02 -36.21 -17.77
N ASN A 196 -6.16 -36.86 -17.47
CA ASN A 196 -7.46 -36.19 -17.40
C ASN A 196 -7.61 -35.21 -16.22
N VAL A 197 -6.76 -35.32 -15.20
CA VAL A 197 -6.76 -34.40 -14.03
C VAL A 197 -5.76 -33.24 -14.19
N VAL A 198 -4.90 -33.30 -15.19
CA VAL A 198 -3.98 -32.21 -15.53
C VAL A 198 -4.75 -31.04 -16.13
N HIS A 199 -4.41 -29.82 -15.73
CA HIS A 199 -5.04 -28.61 -16.26
C HIS A 199 -4.84 -28.49 -17.77
N LYS A 200 -5.89 -28.07 -18.49
CA LYS A 200 -5.91 -28.05 -19.95
C LYS A 200 -4.74 -27.33 -20.63
N GLU A 201 -4.35 -26.20 -20.04
CA GLU A 201 -3.23 -25.40 -20.56
C GLU A 201 -1.86 -26.06 -20.34
N ASP A 202 -1.72 -26.94 -19.35
CA ASP A 202 -0.46 -27.60 -19.02
C ASP A 202 -0.34 -28.99 -19.66
N LEU A 203 -1.41 -29.46 -20.29
CA LEU A 203 -1.53 -30.85 -20.79
C LEU A 203 -0.47 -31.20 -21.83
N GLU A 204 -0.25 -30.34 -22.81
CA GLU A 204 0.73 -30.55 -23.88
C GLU A 204 2.15 -30.59 -23.32
N PHE A 205 2.46 -29.68 -22.45
CA PHE A 205 3.72 -29.61 -21.71
C PHE A 205 3.95 -30.88 -20.87
N PHE A 206 2.96 -31.29 -20.07
CA PHE A 206 3.03 -32.47 -19.23
C PHE A 206 3.32 -33.74 -20.02
N ILE A 207 2.57 -33.98 -21.11
CA ILE A 207 2.76 -35.13 -21.99
C ILE A 207 4.16 -35.10 -22.64
N GLY A 208 4.61 -33.93 -23.05
CA GLY A 208 5.94 -33.73 -23.62
C GLY A 208 7.07 -34.09 -22.66
N GLU A 209 7.02 -33.62 -21.43
CA GLU A 209 8.03 -33.90 -20.39
C GLU A 209 8.05 -35.40 -20.03
N VAL A 210 6.90 -36.01 -19.78
CA VAL A 210 6.81 -37.43 -19.45
C VAL A 210 7.37 -38.29 -20.60
N ASN A 211 6.96 -38.08 -21.84
CA ASN A 211 7.42 -38.84 -22.98
C ASN A 211 8.93 -38.69 -23.21
N ASN A 212 9.45 -37.44 -23.08
CA ASN A 212 10.87 -37.18 -23.27
C ASN A 212 11.73 -37.89 -22.18
N SER A 213 11.26 -37.93 -20.95
CA SER A 213 11.96 -38.62 -19.86
C SER A 213 11.91 -40.13 -20.02
N VAL A 214 10.75 -40.70 -20.40
CA VAL A 214 10.62 -42.14 -20.66
C VAL A 214 11.53 -42.59 -21.82
N LEU A 215 11.62 -41.79 -22.91
CA LEU A 215 12.47 -42.11 -24.06
C LEU A 215 13.95 -42.03 -23.76
N LYS A 216 14.38 -41.09 -22.90
CA LYS A 216 15.80 -40.80 -22.61
C LYS A 216 16.30 -41.39 -21.30
N GLY A 217 15.42 -41.90 -20.43
CA GLY A 217 15.74 -42.35 -19.08
C GLY A 217 16.19 -41.23 -18.11
N ASN A 218 15.77 -40.00 -18.41
CA ASN A 218 16.12 -38.85 -17.57
C ASN A 218 15.21 -38.72 -16.35
N PRO A 219 15.67 -38.14 -15.23
CA PRO A 219 14.78 -37.73 -14.15
C PRO A 219 13.69 -36.79 -14.63
N LEU A 220 12.51 -36.90 -14.03
CA LEU A 220 11.40 -35.99 -14.20
C LEU A 220 11.46 -34.93 -13.09
N GLU A 221 11.56 -33.66 -13.45
CA GLU A 221 11.42 -32.56 -12.50
C GLU A 221 10.71 -31.40 -13.20
N PHE A 222 9.43 -31.19 -12.87
CA PHE A 222 8.64 -30.09 -13.42
C PHE A 222 7.42 -29.79 -12.55
N GLU A 223 6.86 -28.60 -12.77
CA GLU A 223 5.66 -28.11 -12.10
C GLU A 223 4.51 -28.02 -13.11
N TYR A 224 3.30 -28.36 -12.66
CA TYR A 224 2.09 -28.30 -13.47
C TYR A 224 0.87 -28.16 -12.57
N ARG A 225 -0.25 -27.78 -13.16
CA ARG A 225 -1.52 -27.64 -12.46
C ARG A 225 -2.37 -28.89 -12.62
N VAL A 226 -3.05 -29.29 -11.56
CA VAL A 226 -4.09 -30.33 -11.57
C VAL A 226 -5.43 -29.72 -11.15
N VAL A 227 -6.51 -30.30 -11.65
CA VAL A 227 -7.89 -29.93 -11.29
C VAL A 227 -8.41 -31.02 -10.37
N THR A 228 -8.74 -30.68 -9.12
CA THR A 228 -9.28 -31.63 -8.13
C THR A 228 -10.70 -32.09 -8.49
N ALA A 229 -11.20 -33.14 -7.87
CA ALA A 229 -12.58 -33.61 -8.06
C ALA A 229 -13.64 -32.55 -7.69
N GLU A 230 -13.31 -31.59 -6.85
CA GLU A 230 -14.16 -30.44 -6.45
C GLU A 230 -14.08 -29.26 -7.43
N GLY A 231 -13.13 -29.31 -8.38
CA GLY A 231 -12.92 -28.27 -9.39
C GLY A 231 -11.85 -27.24 -9.01
N ASP A 232 -11.18 -27.39 -7.86
CA ASP A 232 -10.10 -26.52 -7.46
C ASP A 232 -8.83 -26.77 -8.28
N VAL A 233 -8.08 -25.71 -8.57
CA VAL A 233 -6.78 -25.81 -9.24
C VAL A 233 -5.66 -25.80 -8.21
N ARG A 234 -4.80 -26.85 -8.26
CA ARG A 234 -3.59 -26.95 -7.42
C ARG A 234 -2.34 -26.98 -8.30
N CYS A 235 -1.28 -26.34 -7.85
CA CYS A 235 0.04 -26.41 -8.45
C CYS A 235 0.84 -27.54 -7.81
N ILE A 236 1.30 -28.49 -8.63
CA ILE A 236 2.04 -29.67 -8.19
C ILE A 236 3.48 -29.58 -8.67
N ARG A 237 4.44 -29.76 -7.79
CA ARG A 237 5.84 -30.05 -8.15
C ARG A 237 6.04 -31.55 -8.12
N ASN A 238 6.46 -32.10 -9.27
CA ASN A 238 6.70 -33.52 -9.46
C ASN A 238 8.21 -33.75 -9.64
N VAL A 239 8.75 -34.69 -8.87
CA VAL A 239 10.15 -35.13 -8.99
C VAL A 239 10.13 -36.65 -9.04
N ALA A 240 10.74 -37.24 -10.06
CA ALA A 240 10.82 -38.68 -10.20
C ALA A 240 12.07 -39.17 -10.95
N GLU A 241 12.43 -40.40 -10.71
CA GLU A 241 13.54 -41.06 -11.40
C GLU A 241 13.19 -42.50 -11.77
N ALA A 242 13.90 -43.03 -12.76
CA ALA A 242 13.75 -44.43 -13.16
C ALA A 242 14.31 -45.32 -12.05
N SER A 243 13.44 -46.16 -11.47
CA SER A 243 13.80 -47.12 -10.40
C SER A 243 14.18 -48.50 -10.91
N ALA A 244 13.77 -48.85 -12.16
CA ALA A 244 14.19 -50.06 -12.82
C ALA A 244 14.30 -49.83 -14.35
N VAL A 245 15.21 -50.58 -14.99
CA VAL A 245 15.43 -50.57 -16.43
C VAL A 245 15.46 -51.99 -16.99
N ASP A 246 15.12 -52.15 -18.27
CA ASP A 246 15.22 -53.42 -18.99
C ASP A 246 16.67 -53.73 -19.43
N ALA A 247 16.85 -54.85 -20.17
CA ALA A 247 18.12 -55.28 -20.71
C ALA A 247 18.72 -54.30 -21.74
N GLU A 248 17.88 -53.43 -22.31
CA GLU A 248 18.25 -52.39 -23.27
C GLU A 248 18.46 -51.02 -22.63
N ASN A 249 18.49 -50.97 -21.26
CA ASN A 249 18.61 -49.78 -20.44
C ASN A 249 17.46 -48.77 -20.60
N LYS A 250 16.26 -49.25 -21.00
CA LYS A 250 15.05 -48.44 -21.06
C LYS A 250 14.32 -48.53 -19.73
N PRO A 251 13.79 -47.39 -19.21
CA PRO A 251 13.01 -47.41 -17.98
C PRO A 251 11.79 -48.32 -18.05
N THR A 252 11.63 -49.17 -17.02
CA THR A 252 10.44 -50.02 -16.83
C THR A 252 9.59 -49.55 -15.67
N TRP A 253 10.20 -48.86 -14.73
CA TRP A 253 9.54 -48.28 -13.55
C TRP A 253 10.05 -46.88 -13.31
N TYR A 254 9.14 -45.96 -12.98
CA TYR A 254 9.44 -44.67 -12.41
C TYR A 254 8.91 -44.62 -10.99
N MET A 255 9.64 -43.96 -10.12
CA MET A 255 9.31 -43.70 -8.75
C MET A 255 9.45 -42.21 -8.49
N GLY A 256 8.46 -41.59 -7.88
CA GLY A 256 8.49 -40.15 -7.69
C GLY A 256 7.70 -39.64 -6.51
N THR A 257 7.80 -38.34 -6.34
CA THR A 257 7.09 -37.60 -5.31
C THR A 257 6.36 -36.41 -5.91
N VAL A 258 5.21 -36.11 -5.31
CA VAL A 258 4.42 -34.91 -5.62
C VAL A 258 4.30 -34.06 -4.37
N LEU A 259 4.45 -32.76 -4.55
CA LEU A 259 4.31 -31.74 -3.52
C LEU A 259 3.31 -30.68 -3.98
N ASP A 260 2.34 -30.36 -3.15
CA ASP A 260 1.45 -29.22 -3.39
C ASP A 260 2.19 -27.92 -3.05
N ILE A 261 2.43 -27.10 -4.08
CA ILE A 261 3.11 -25.81 -3.97
C ILE A 261 2.14 -24.64 -4.21
N THR A 262 0.83 -24.89 -4.13
CA THR A 262 -0.20 -23.89 -4.44
C THR A 262 -0.09 -22.66 -3.53
N GLU A 263 0.06 -22.87 -2.24
CA GLU A 263 0.22 -21.78 -1.28
C GLU A 263 1.54 -21.04 -1.49
N GLN A 264 2.62 -21.79 -1.73
CA GLN A 264 3.92 -21.18 -2.03
C GLN A 264 3.85 -20.28 -3.26
N ARG A 265 3.25 -20.76 -4.36
CA ARG A 265 3.08 -19.98 -5.59
C ARG A 265 2.20 -18.76 -5.40
N ARG A 266 1.11 -18.88 -4.65
CA ARG A 266 0.25 -17.72 -4.28
C ARG A 266 1.00 -16.68 -3.45
N ASN A 267 1.81 -17.14 -2.50
CA ASN A 267 2.63 -16.25 -1.68
C ASN A 267 3.72 -15.56 -2.52
N GLU A 268 4.41 -16.28 -3.40
CA GLU A 268 5.41 -15.71 -4.32
C GLU A 268 4.77 -14.66 -5.24
N GLU A 269 3.59 -14.94 -5.80
CA GLU A 269 2.85 -13.99 -6.64
C GLU A 269 2.39 -12.76 -5.83
N THR A 270 1.93 -12.97 -4.60
CA THR A 270 1.53 -11.89 -3.70
C THR A 270 2.72 -11.00 -3.33
N ILE A 271 3.86 -11.60 -2.98
CA ILE A 271 5.11 -10.87 -2.70
C ILE A 271 5.54 -10.08 -3.94
N ARG A 272 5.49 -10.69 -5.13
CA ARG A 272 5.83 -10.01 -6.38
C ARG A 272 4.90 -8.83 -6.65
N ARG A 273 3.59 -9.01 -6.44
CA ARG A 273 2.63 -7.91 -6.57
C ARG A 273 2.90 -6.79 -5.59
N MET A 274 3.14 -7.10 -4.32
CA MET A 274 3.48 -6.09 -3.30
C MET A 274 4.80 -5.38 -3.61
N ALA A 275 5.78 -6.06 -4.19
CA ALA A 275 7.08 -5.48 -4.53
C ALA A 275 7.01 -4.51 -5.73
N PHE A 276 6.12 -4.73 -6.70
CA PHE A 276 6.14 -4.02 -7.98
C PHE A 276 4.84 -3.30 -8.36
N TYR A 277 3.74 -3.49 -7.63
CA TYR A 277 2.45 -2.90 -7.95
C TYR A 277 1.86 -2.12 -6.77
N ASP A 278 1.11 -1.07 -7.08
CA ASP A 278 0.32 -0.30 -6.12
C ASP A 278 -0.97 -1.04 -5.74
N ALA A 279 -1.27 -1.13 -4.46
CA ALA A 279 -2.39 -1.93 -3.96
C ALA A 279 -3.78 -1.33 -4.27
N VAL A 280 -3.88 -0.01 -4.46
CA VAL A 280 -5.15 0.70 -4.71
C VAL A 280 -5.49 0.68 -6.18
N THR A 281 -4.54 1.06 -7.04
CA THR A 281 -4.76 1.25 -8.48
C THR A 281 -4.41 0.02 -9.33
N GLY A 282 -3.56 -0.87 -8.81
CA GLY A 282 -3.03 -2.00 -9.58
C GLY A 282 -1.98 -1.61 -10.63
N LEU A 283 -1.60 -0.35 -10.73
CA LEU A 283 -0.50 0.12 -11.55
C LEU A 283 0.85 -0.29 -10.97
N HIS A 284 1.92 -0.12 -11.74
CA HIS A 284 3.27 -0.27 -11.21
C HIS A 284 3.51 0.72 -10.06
N ASN A 285 4.33 0.32 -9.09
CA ASN A 285 4.75 1.19 -7.99
C ASN A 285 6.07 1.89 -8.31
N ARG A 286 6.56 2.71 -7.37
CA ARG A 286 7.83 3.45 -7.50
C ARG A 286 9.02 2.54 -7.82
N THR A 287 9.10 1.36 -7.19
CA THR A 287 10.22 0.43 -7.39
C THR A 287 10.26 -0.07 -8.83
N ALA A 288 9.12 -0.55 -9.34
CA ALA A 288 9.02 -1.02 -10.72
C ALA A 288 9.32 0.10 -11.72
N PHE A 289 8.84 1.32 -11.47
CA PHE A 289 9.09 2.47 -12.34
C PHE A 289 10.59 2.81 -12.41
N MET A 290 11.28 2.87 -11.28
CA MET A 290 12.70 3.21 -11.24
C MET A 290 13.59 2.15 -11.90
N GLU A 291 13.23 0.86 -11.74
CA GLU A 291 13.94 -0.24 -12.42
C GLU A 291 13.79 -0.13 -13.94
N GLU A 292 12.57 0.07 -14.45
CA GLU A 292 12.31 0.18 -15.89
C GLU A 292 12.95 1.44 -16.49
N LEU A 293 12.82 2.59 -15.81
CA LEU A 293 13.46 3.83 -16.24
C LEU A 293 14.98 3.66 -16.35
N THR A 294 15.62 3.04 -15.37
CA THR A 294 17.07 2.78 -15.37
C THR A 294 17.48 1.87 -16.54
N LEU A 295 16.68 0.85 -16.80
CA LEU A 295 16.91 -0.08 -17.92
C LEU A 295 16.82 0.66 -19.27
N LEU A 296 15.73 1.42 -19.46
CA LEU A 296 15.49 2.18 -20.69
C LEU A 296 16.54 3.28 -20.92
N LEU A 297 16.98 3.98 -19.87
CA LEU A 297 18.05 4.97 -19.97
C LEU A 297 19.35 4.32 -20.49
N SER A 298 19.67 3.12 -20.01
CA SER A 298 20.84 2.37 -20.48
C SER A 298 20.73 1.98 -21.95
N PHE A 299 19.52 1.69 -22.43
CA PHE A 299 19.25 1.40 -23.84
C PHE A 299 19.31 2.67 -24.69
N HIS A 300 18.62 3.75 -24.28
CA HIS A 300 18.54 5.03 -25.02
C HIS A 300 19.89 5.73 -25.15
N LYS A 301 20.74 5.61 -24.11
CA LYS A 301 22.14 6.10 -24.17
C LYS A 301 22.94 5.47 -25.31
N ARG A 302 22.71 4.18 -25.61
CA ARG A 302 23.39 3.48 -26.71
C ARG A 302 22.82 3.84 -28.09
N MET A 303 21.52 4.11 -28.15
CA MET A 303 20.80 4.38 -29.42
C MET A 303 20.77 5.88 -29.78
N GLY A 304 21.13 6.78 -28.85
CA GLY A 304 21.00 8.23 -29.04
C GLY A 304 19.54 8.67 -29.13
N ALA A 305 18.62 7.92 -28.52
CA ALA A 305 17.17 8.20 -28.55
C ALA A 305 16.73 9.01 -27.32
N GLN A 306 15.58 9.70 -27.44
CA GLN A 306 14.97 10.48 -26.37
C GLN A 306 13.86 9.66 -25.69
N LEU A 307 13.67 9.90 -24.39
CA LEU A 307 12.53 9.48 -23.60
C LEU A 307 12.05 10.63 -22.71
N ALA A 308 10.81 10.58 -22.22
CA ALA A 308 10.36 11.55 -21.23
C ALA A 308 9.79 10.85 -19.99
N VAL A 309 10.04 11.48 -18.85
CA VAL A 309 9.34 11.23 -17.59
C VAL A 309 8.27 12.30 -17.43
N VAL A 310 7.03 11.89 -17.28
CA VAL A 310 5.89 12.76 -17.02
C VAL A 310 5.42 12.50 -15.60
N TYR A 311 5.47 13.52 -14.76
CA TYR A 311 5.03 13.46 -13.36
C TYR A 311 3.68 14.16 -13.23
N LEU A 312 2.70 13.49 -12.63
CA LEU A 312 1.35 13.99 -12.50
C LEU A 312 0.93 13.98 -11.04
N ASP A 313 0.18 15.00 -10.65
CA ASP A 313 -0.43 15.08 -9.33
C ASP A 313 -1.88 15.54 -9.47
N ILE A 314 -2.79 14.89 -8.74
CA ILE A 314 -4.23 15.21 -8.76
C ILE A 314 -4.47 16.47 -7.93
N ASP A 315 -4.95 17.53 -8.58
CA ASP A 315 -5.19 18.81 -7.92
C ASP A 315 -6.24 18.68 -6.80
N ASP A 316 -5.92 19.23 -5.62
CA ASP A 316 -6.82 19.26 -4.45
C ASP A 316 -7.30 17.88 -3.92
N PHE A 317 -6.59 16.79 -4.21
CA PHE A 317 -6.94 15.44 -3.77
C PHE A 317 -7.14 15.34 -2.24
N LYS A 318 -6.30 16.03 -1.47
CA LYS A 318 -6.44 16.09 -0.01
C LYS A 318 -7.83 16.62 0.40
N ARG A 319 -8.36 17.63 -0.29
CA ARG A 319 -9.70 18.17 -0.04
C ARG A 319 -10.79 17.12 -0.27
N VAL A 320 -10.64 16.27 -1.27
CA VAL A 320 -11.56 15.16 -1.53
C VAL A 320 -11.55 14.17 -0.35
N ASN A 321 -10.36 13.77 0.11
CA ASN A 321 -10.21 12.88 1.26
C ASN A 321 -10.80 13.49 2.55
N ASP A 322 -10.51 14.75 2.82
CA ASP A 322 -10.95 15.44 4.03
C ASP A 322 -12.47 15.66 4.05
N SER A 323 -13.09 15.85 2.87
CA SER A 323 -14.53 16.14 2.74
C SER A 323 -15.40 14.90 2.58
N MET A 324 -14.92 13.88 1.86
CA MET A 324 -15.72 12.71 1.45
C MET A 324 -15.18 11.38 2.02
N GLY A 325 -14.02 11.42 2.67
CA GLY A 325 -13.37 10.25 3.28
C GLY A 325 -12.47 9.46 2.32
N HIS A 326 -11.52 8.72 2.90
CA HIS A 326 -10.48 7.99 2.15
C HIS A 326 -11.03 6.94 1.17
N HIS A 327 -12.17 6.33 1.45
CA HIS A 327 -12.77 5.36 0.51
C HIS A 327 -13.18 6.00 -0.82
N VAL A 328 -13.68 7.25 -0.77
CA VAL A 328 -14.03 8.01 -1.98
C VAL A 328 -12.76 8.41 -2.72
N GLY A 329 -11.71 8.81 -1.98
CA GLY A 329 -10.39 9.09 -2.55
C GLY A 329 -9.77 7.87 -3.26
N ASP A 330 -9.84 6.69 -2.64
CA ASP A 330 -9.36 5.44 -3.27
C ASP A 330 -10.15 5.09 -4.55
N SER A 331 -11.47 5.33 -4.55
CA SER A 331 -12.30 5.16 -5.74
C SER A 331 -11.94 6.15 -6.84
N LEU A 332 -11.64 7.41 -6.49
CA LEU A 332 -11.16 8.41 -7.43
C LEU A 332 -9.82 7.99 -8.03
N LEU A 333 -8.84 7.59 -7.22
CA LEU A 333 -7.54 7.13 -7.67
C LEU A 333 -7.64 5.97 -8.66
N LYS A 334 -8.54 5.02 -8.40
CA LYS A 334 -8.78 3.88 -9.29
C LYS A 334 -9.39 4.32 -10.63
N GLN A 335 -10.44 5.15 -10.60
CA GLN A 335 -11.04 5.66 -11.84
C GLN A 335 -10.07 6.54 -12.62
N PHE A 336 -9.25 7.35 -11.93
CA PHE A 336 -8.20 8.17 -12.54
C PHE A 336 -7.17 7.29 -13.24
N SER A 337 -6.69 6.23 -12.58
CA SER A 337 -5.75 5.29 -13.18
C SER A 337 -6.33 4.58 -14.41
N ASP A 338 -7.60 4.14 -14.35
CA ASP A 338 -8.28 3.47 -15.46
C ASP A 338 -8.39 4.42 -16.69
N ARG A 339 -8.72 5.69 -16.46
CA ARG A 339 -8.77 6.71 -17.51
C ARG A 339 -7.38 6.99 -18.10
N LEU A 340 -6.33 7.13 -17.28
CA LEU A 340 -4.96 7.29 -17.77
C LEU A 340 -4.54 6.14 -18.69
N VAL A 341 -4.83 4.89 -18.30
CA VAL A 341 -4.54 3.72 -19.14
C VAL A 341 -5.26 3.79 -20.49
N LEU A 342 -6.51 4.26 -20.52
CA LEU A 342 -7.28 4.44 -21.76
C LEU A 342 -6.70 5.56 -22.63
N ALA A 343 -6.34 6.69 -22.05
CA ALA A 343 -5.74 7.83 -22.75
C ALA A 343 -4.40 7.46 -23.42
N LEU A 344 -3.63 6.59 -22.79
CA LEU A 344 -2.38 6.08 -23.35
C LEU A 344 -2.59 5.08 -24.50
N ARG A 345 -3.53 4.14 -24.36
CA ARG A 345 -3.82 3.14 -25.39
C ARG A 345 -4.39 3.71 -26.69
N SER A 346 -5.09 4.84 -26.62
CA SER A 346 -5.66 5.52 -27.78
C SER A 346 -4.62 6.38 -28.54
N SER A 347 -3.37 6.43 -28.10
CA SER A 347 -2.31 7.21 -28.76
C SER A 347 -1.78 6.49 -30.01
N ASP A 348 -1.67 7.18 -31.15
CA ASP A 348 -0.96 6.71 -32.35
C ASP A 348 0.53 6.41 -32.07
N VAL A 349 1.06 6.92 -30.96
CA VAL A 349 2.40 6.63 -30.45
C VAL A 349 2.45 5.20 -29.86
N ALA A 350 1.35 4.73 -29.22
CA ALA A 350 1.23 3.36 -28.69
C ALA A 350 0.85 2.31 -29.74
N ALA A 351 0.40 2.71 -30.92
CA ALA A 351 0.02 1.78 -32.00
C ALA A 351 1.21 1.10 -32.71
N ARG A 352 2.43 1.34 -32.26
CA ARG A 352 3.64 0.63 -32.75
C ARG A 352 4.00 -0.47 -31.75
N ASN A 353 4.09 -1.68 -32.26
CA ASN A 353 4.30 -2.98 -31.57
C ASN A 353 5.54 -3.10 -30.66
N ASP A 354 6.12 -2.00 -30.18
CA ASP A 354 7.41 -1.99 -29.43
C ASP A 354 7.46 -0.91 -28.32
N THR A 355 6.31 -0.49 -27.78
CA THR A 355 6.30 0.58 -26.78
C THR A 355 6.38 0.01 -25.36
N SER A 356 7.52 0.24 -24.73
CA SER A 356 7.74 0.05 -23.28
C SER A 356 7.22 1.24 -22.47
N ASP A 357 6.15 1.90 -22.90
CA ASP A 357 5.54 2.99 -22.15
C ASP A 357 4.93 2.42 -20.86
N MET A 358 5.24 3.06 -19.74
CA MET A 358 4.88 2.57 -18.42
C MET A 358 4.16 3.63 -17.62
N LEU A 359 3.05 3.26 -17.02
CA LEU A 359 2.31 4.06 -16.07
C LEU A 359 2.50 3.51 -14.66
N ALA A 360 2.81 4.38 -13.70
CA ALA A 360 3.02 4.01 -12.32
C ALA A 360 2.35 5.00 -11.36
N ARG A 361 2.06 4.56 -10.14
CA ARG A 361 1.70 5.43 -9.02
C ARG A 361 2.81 5.38 -7.99
N LEU A 362 3.37 6.55 -7.64
CA LEU A 362 4.49 6.62 -6.71
C LEU A 362 4.04 6.65 -5.24
N GLY A 363 2.85 7.16 -4.98
CA GLY A 363 2.22 7.24 -3.67
C GLY A 363 1.21 8.39 -3.61
N GLY A 364 0.32 8.41 -2.63
CA GLY A 364 -0.66 9.49 -2.48
C GLY A 364 -1.49 9.73 -3.74
N ASP A 365 -1.42 10.94 -4.28
CA ASP A 365 -2.04 11.43 -5.52
C ASP A 365 -1.07 11.54 -6.72
N GLU A 366 0.16 11.02 -6.55
CA GLU A 366 1.24 11.14 -7.52
C GLU A 366 1.29 9.95 -8.49
N PHE A 367 1.24 10.25 -9.78
CA PHE A 367 1.38 9.30 -10.88
C PHE A 367 2.57 9.67 -11.75
N THR A 368 3.18 8.68 -12.37
CA THR A 368 4.26 8.89 -13.34
C THR A 368 4.02 8.09 -14.60
N LEU A 369 4.39 8.68 -15.70
CA LEU A 369 4.34 8.06 -17.01
C LEU A 369 5.74 8.13 -17.64
N LEU A 370 6.21 7.00 -18.13
CA LEU A 370 7.43 6.87 -18.90
C LEU A 370 7.07 6.74 -20.38
N LEU A 371 7.50 7.70 -21.17
CA LEU A 371 7.35 7.70 -22.63
C LEU A 371 8.67 7.25 -23.25
N SER A 372 8.72 6.02 -23.72
CA SER A 372 9.97 5.35 -24.12
C SER A 372 10.47 5.72 -25.52
N SER A 373 9.68 6.38 -26.35
CA SER A 373 10.04 6.65 -27.75
C SER A 373 9.52 8.02 -28.21
N LEU A 374 10.29 9.06 -27.96
CA LEU A 374 9.99 10.41 -28.43
C LEU A 374 10.72 10.70 -29.76
N ARG A 375 10.03 11.29 -30.71
CA ARG A 375 10.62 11.87 -31.92
C ARG A 375 11.02 13.33 -31.67
N HIS A 376 10.18 14.03 -30.95
CA HIS A 376 10.34 15.42 -30.56
C HIS A 376 9.80 15.63 -29.16
N GLN A 377 10.32 16.62 -28.45
CA GLN A 377 9.82 17.04 -27.15
C GLN A 377 8.31 17.35 -27.15
N ALA A 378 7.78 17.85 -28.29
CA ALA A 378 6.36 18.09 -28.46
C ALA A 378 5.46 16.85 -28.34
N ASP A 379 5.99 15.65 -28.56
CA ASP A 379 5.22 14.40 -28.42
C ASP A 379 4.75 14.22 -26.97
N ALA A 380 5.55 14.62 -25.99
CA ALA A 380 5.18 14.57 -24.57
C ALA A 380 4.07 15.60 -24.24
N ALA A 381 4.09 16.78 -24.88
CA ALA A 381 3.04 17.80 -24.74
C ALA A 381 1.68 17.30 -25.26
N ILE A 382 1.67 16.55 -26.37
CA ILE A 382 0.44 15.93 -26.91
C ILE A 382 -0.16 14.95 -25.88
N VAL A 383 0.67 14.16 -25.20
CA VAL A 383 0.20 13.25 -24.17
C VAL A 383 -0.37 14.02 -22.96
N ALA A 384 0.32 15.07 -22.51
CA ALA A 384 -0.14 15.92 -21.42
C ALA A 384 -1.49 16.59 -21.74
N THR A 385 -1.63 17.14 -22.95
CA THR A 385 -2.88 17.78 -23.41
C THR A 385 -4.03 16.77 -23.42
N ARG A 386 -3.81 15.57 -23.94
CA ARG A 386 -4.81 14.51 -23.94
C ARG A 386 -5.23 14.06 -22.53
N ILE A 387 -4.28 14.04 -21.59
CA ILE A 387 -4.60 13.77 -20.18
C ILE A 387 -5.55 14.85 -19.66
N HIS A 388 -5.31 16.13 -19.97
CA HIS A 388 -6.22 17.20 -19.57
C HIS A 388 -7.59 17.09 -20.22
N GLU A 389 -7.68 16.82 -21.53
CA GLU A 389 -8.95 16.59 -22.23
C GLU A 389 -9.76 15.44 -21.59
N MET A 390 -9.09 14.35 -21.18
CA MET A 390 -9.74 13.24 -20.49
C MET A 390 -10.30 13.64 -19.11
N LEU A 391 -9.69 14.63 -18.44
CA LEU A 391 -10.12 15.12 -17.12
C LEU A 391 -11.27 16.13 -17.18
N GLU A 392 -11.66 16.61 -18.36
CA GLU A 392 -12.86 17.45 -18.53
C GLU A 392 -14.16 16.68 -18.21
N GLU A 393 -14.16 15.34 -18.31
CA GLU A 393 -15.30 14.52 -17.93
C GLU A 393 -15.33 14.26 -16.42
N PRO A 394 -16.49 14.43 -15.75
CA PRO A 394 -16.61 14.21 -14.31
C PRO A 394 -16.33 12.77 -13.90
N PHE A 395 -15.83 12.58 -12.68
CA PHE A 395 -15.71 11.31 -12.01
C PHE A 395 -16.99 10.97 -11.26
N LEU A 396 -17.55 9.78 -11.47
CA LEU A 396 -18.76 9.32 -10.82
C LEU A 396 -18.40 8.50 -9.57
N LEU A 397 -18.52 9.12 -8.40
CA LEU A 397 -18.12 8.52 -7.13
C LEU A 397 -19.35 8.15 -6.28
N ASP A 398 -19.34 6.95 -5.68
CA ASP A 398 -20.38 6.53 -4.75
C ASP A 398 -20.10 7.09 -3.35
N VAL A 399 -20.86 8.08 -2.93
CA VAL A 399 -20.79 8.65 -1.59
C VAL A 399 -21.82 7.93 -0.70
N GLY A 400 -21.41 6.81 -0.13
CA GLY A 400 -22.27 5.96 0.70
C GLY A 400 -22.38 6.41 2.14
N VAL A 401 -23.06 7.54 2.45
CA VAL A 401 -23.52 7.82 3.83
C VAL A 401 -24.83 8.64 3.81
N GLY A 402 -25.90 8.09 4.41
CA GLY A 402 -27.16 8.79 4.62
C GLY A 402 -28.21 8.59 3.51
N ASN A 403 -29.48 8.89 3.77
CA ASN A 403 -30.68 8.61 2.99
C ASN A 403 -30.71 9.05 1.50
N GLY A 404 -29.58 9.00 0.80
CA GLY A 404 -29.44 9.30 -0.61
C GLY A 404 -28.24 8.59 -1.20
N ALA A 405 -28.35 7.28 -1.46
CA ALA A 405 -27.39 6.58 -2.30
C ALA A 405 -27.42 7.18 -3.71
N GLY A 406 -26.50 8.09 -4.01
CA GLY A 406 -26.38 8.79 -5.30
C GLY A 406 -24.92 8.83 -5.74
N LYS A 407 -24.69 8.67 -7.05
CA LYS A 407 -23.41 8.96 -7.66
C LYS A 407 -23.18 10.46 -7.63
N HIS A 408 -22.05 10.87 -7.09
CA HIS A 408 -21.63 12.28 -7.07
C HIS A 408 -20.71 12.54 -8.24
N GLU A 409 -20.96 13.58 -9.00
CA GLU A 409 -20.09 14.04 -10.08
C GLU A 409 -19.02 14.93 -9.48
N LEU A 410 -17.76 14.57 -9.68
CA LEU A 410 -16.61 15.34 -9.22
C LEU A 410 -15.72 15.69 -10.42
N TYR A 411 -15.43 16.97 -10.58
CA TYR A 411 -14.44 17.46 -11.53
C TYR A 411 -13.10 17.61 -10.81
N VAL A 412 -12.05 17.03 -11.39
CA VAL A 412 -10.70 17.05 -10.82
C VAL A 412 -9.70 17.33 -11.91
N GLY A 413 -8.82 18.27 -11.68
CA GLY A 413 -7.69 18.58 -12.57
C GLY A 413 -6.44 17.78 -12.17
N ALA A 414 -5.40 17.90 -12.96
CA ALA A 414 -4.07 17.42 -12.64
C ALA A 414 -3.00 18.43 -13.06
N SER A 415 -1.99 18.60 -12.23
CA SER A 415 -0.78 19.35 -12.56
C SER A 415 0.29 18.39 -13.08
N ILE A 416 0.92 18.72 -14.21
CA ILE A 416 1.81 17.81 -14.93
C ILE A 416 3.17 18.46 -15.13
N GLY A 417 4.26 17.73 -14.76
CA GLY A 417 5.64 18.11 -15.06
C GLY A 417 6.29 17.12 -16.01
N ILE A 418 7.11 17.61 -16.93
CA ILE A 418 7.73 16.83 -18.00
C ILE A 418 9.23 17.09 -18.00
N ALA A 419 10.04 16.02 -17.89
CA ALA A 419 11.48 16.05 -18.07
C ALA A 419 11.90 15.08 -19.20
N VAL A 420 12.78 15.55 -20.09
CA VAL A 420 13.18 14.83 -21.31
C VAL A 420 14.66 14.48 -21.28
N TYR A 421 14.95 13.17 -21.38
CA TYR A 421 16.31 12.65 -21.53
C TYR A 421 16.84 12.93 -22.96
N PRO A 422 18.13 13.30 -23.13
CA PRO A 422 19.16 13.55 -22.11
C PRO A 422 19.25 15.01 -21.64
N HIS A 423 18.36 15.88 -22.07
CA HIS A 423 18.45 17.33 -21.86
C HIS A 423 18.21 17.69 -20.39
N ASP A 424 17.17 17.10 -19.79
CA ASP A 424 16.67 17.46 -18.47
C ASP A 424 17.13 16.48 -17.39
N GLY A 425 18.16 15.68 -17.66
CA GLY A 425 18.76 14.75 -16.73
C GLY A 425 19.39 13.54 -17.42
N VAL A 426 20.40 12.92 -16.79
CA VAL A 426 21.15 11.81 -17.36
C VAL A 426 20.94 10.48 -16.62
N ASP A 427 20.33 10.52 -15.43
CA ASP A 427 19.95 9.35 -14.66
C ASP A 427 18.49 9.39 -14.19
N ALA A 428 18.03 8.30 -13.61
CA ALA A 428 16.64 8.11 -13.27
C ALA A 428 16.17 9.04 -12.13
N ASP A 429 17.01 9.27 -11.13
CA ASP A 429 16.68 10.10 -9.98
C ASP A 429 16.62 11.58 -10.38
N GLU A 430 17.56 12.02 -11.22
CA GLU A 430 17.61 13.39 -11.75
C GLU A 430 16.38 13.69 -12.61
N LEU A 431 16.03 12.82 -13.57
CA LEU A 431 14.86 13.00 -14.43
C LEU A 431 13.56 13.02 -13.62
N LEU A 432 13.42 12.12 -12.66
CA LEU A 432 12.22 12.08 -11.83
C LEU A 432 12.09 13.33 -10.96
N LYS A 433 13.18 13.78 -10.35
CA LYS A 433 13.25 15.02 -9.57
C LYS A 433 12.90 16.25 -10.42
N ASN A 434 13.44 16.33 -11.62
CA ASN A 434 13.23 17.47 -12.51
C ASN A 434 11.79 17.49 -13.08
N ALA A 435 11.19 16.33 -13.33
CA ALA A 435 9.78 16.23 -13.67
C ALA A 435 8.87 16.66 -12.50
N ASP A 436 9.17 16.25 -11.27
CA ASP A 436 8.47 16.70 -10.07
C ASP A 436 8.57 18.21 -9.86
N THR A 437 9.77 18.78 -10.01
CA THR A 437 9.96 20.25 -9.96
C THR A 437 9.09 20.98 -11.00
N ALA A 438 9.02 20.48 -12.22
CA ALA A 438 8.18 21.06 -13.27
C ALA A 438 6.68 20.90 -12.96
N MET A 439 6.25 19.79 -12.37
CA MET A 439 4.87 19.58 -11.92
C MET A 439 4.49 20.57 -10.82
N TYR A 440 5.39 20.79 -9.87
CA TYR A 440 5.17 21.78 -8.81
C TYR A 440 5.01 23.20 -9.36
N GLU A 441 5.80 23.58 -10.38
CA GLU A 441 5.62 24.85 -11.10
C GLU A 441 4.29 24.91 -11.88
N ALA A 442 3.80 23.79 -12.40
CA ALA A 442 2.46 23.72 -13.00
C ALA A 442 1.36 23.98 -11.96
N LYS A 443 1.46 23.40 -10.76
CA LYS A 443 0.54 23.67 -9.65
C LYS A 443 0.48 25.14 -9.28
N ARG A 444 1.63 25.80 -9.22
CA ARG A 444 1.72 27.24 -8.91
C ARG A 444 1.17 28.12 -10.01
N GLY A 445 1.34 27.72 -11.27
CA GLY A 445 0.90 28.47 -12.43
C GLY A 445 -0.61 28.44 -12.69
N GLY A 446 -1.41 27.99 -11.72
CA GLY A 446 -2.88 27.98 -11.81
C GLY A 446 -3.50 26.59 -11.79
N LYS A 447 -2.70 25.52 -11.55
CA LYS A 447 -3.14 24.11 -11.60
C LYS A 447 -3.68 23.68 -12.98
N SER A 448 -4.10 22.44 -13.12
CA SER A 448 -4.73 21.89 -14.34
C SER A 448 -3.98 22.28 -15.64
N THR A 449 -2.66 22.23 -15.58
CA THR A 449 -1.75 22.60 -16.68
C THR A 449 -0.51 21.70 -16.68
N TYR A 450 0.28 21.78 -17.75
CA TYR A 450 1.56 21.10 -17.79
C TYR A 450 2.73 22.08 -17.96
N ARG A 451 3.92 21.69 -17.46
CA ARG A 451 5.17 22.43 -17.64
C ARG A 451 6.28 21.48 -18.02
N PHE A 452 7.14 21.91 -18.95
CA PHE A 452 8.42 21.28 -19.17
C PHE A 452 9.42 21.81 -18.15
N TYR A 453 10.31 20.92 -17.72
CA TYR A 453 11.43 21.32 -16.87
C TYR A 453 12.33 22.34 -17.61
N VAL A 454 12.83 23.30 -16.88
CA VAL A 454 13.90 24.21 -17.29
C VAL A 454 14.84 24.43 -16.09
N ASP A 455 16.14 24.59 -16.36
CA ASP A 455 17.18 24.62 -15.30
C ASP A 455 16.90 25.63 -14.17
N ASP A 456 16.35 26.81 -14.53
CA ASP A 456 15.97 27.84 -13.55
C ASP A 456 14.92 27.41 -12.51
N MET A 457 14.18 26.33 -12.75
CA MET A 457 13.14 25.87 -11.82
C MET A 457 13.70 25.31 -10.52
N ASN A 458 14.85 24.65 -10.58
CA ASN A 458 15.50 24.14 -9.37
C ASN A 458 16.02 25.29 -8.49
N ASP A 459 16.57 26.34 -9.11
CA ASP A 459 17.06 27.51 -8.39
C ASP A 459 15.89 28.24 -7.71
N ARG A 460 14.77 28.41 -8.41
CA ARG A 460 13.53 29.00 -7.85
C ARG A 460 12.95 28.15 -6.70
N ALA A 461 13.01 26.84 -6.80
CA ALA A 461 12.53 25.96 -5.73
C ALA A 461 13.37 26.10 -4.46
N LEU A 462 14.71 26.22 -4.59
CA LEU A 462 15.61 26.48 -3.47
C LEU A 462 15.40 27.88 -2.87
N GLU A 463 15.34 28.93 -3.72
CA GLU A 463 15.04 30.28 -3.29
C GLU A 463 13.72 30.36 -2.50
N ARG A 464 12.71 29.60 -2.91
CA ARG A 464 11.43 29.53 -2.21
C ARG A 464 11.55 28.91 -0.81
N LEU A 465 12.33 27.82 -0.64
CA LEU A 465 12.57 27.21 0.67
C LEU A 465 13.31 28.18 1.62
N ASP A 466 14.28 28.91 1.07
CA ASP A 466 15.01 29.92 1.83
C ASP A 466 14.08 31.09 2.18
N MET A 467 13.22 31.51 1.26
CA MET A 467 12.21 32.54 1.48
C MET A 467 11.16 32.11 2.52
N GLU A 468 10.73 30.84 2.51
CA GLU A 468 9.82 30.27 3.54
C GLU A 468 10.44 30.36 4.94
N SER A 469 11.71 29.96 5.04
CA SER A 469 12.46 30.04 6.28
C SER A 469 12.60 31.48 6.78
N SER A 470 12.86 32.42 5.87
CA SER A 470 13.01 33.84 6.16
C SER A 470 11.68 34.48 6.60
N LEU A 471 10.57 34.14 5.93
CA LEU A 471 9.23 34.64 6.24
C LEU A 471 8.77 34.29 7.66
N ARG A 472 9.16 33.11 8.19
CA ARG A 472 8.82 32.70 9.56
C ARG A 472 9.29 33.70 10.63
N GLY A 473 10.38 34.38 10.38
CA GLY A 473 10.94 35.37 11.29
C GLY A 473 10.63 36.81 10.92
N ALA A 474 10.04 37.08 9.76
CA ALA A 474 9.89 38.41 9.18
C ALA A 474 9.06 39.36 10.07
N LEU A 475 8.01 38.82 10.71
CA LEU A 475 7.16 39.59 11.61
C LEU A 475 7.93 40.06 12.85
N ASP A 476 8.67 39.17 13.51
CA ASP A 476 9.43 39.44 14.72
C ASP A 476 10.63 40.38 14.47
N LYS A 477 11.21 40.26 13.27
CA LYS A 477 12.33 41.11 12.84
C LYS A 477 11.91 42.50 12.36
N GLY A 478 10.59 42.73 12.19
CA GLY A 478 10.06 44.00 11.68
C GLY A 478 10.31 44.24 10.18
N GLU A 479 10.41 43.17 9.39
CA GLU A 479 10.61 43.20 7.94
C GLU A 479 9.31 43.46 7.16
N LEU A 480 8.14 43.27 7.84
CA LEU A 480 6.82 43.50 7.28
C LEU A 480 6.35 44.93 7.57
N SER A 481 5.77 45.55 6.57
CA SER A 481 5.19 46.91 6.65
C SER A 481 3.88 46.99 5.88
N LEU A 482 3.13 48.09 6.07
CA LEU A 482 1.91 48.39 5.29
C LEU A 482 2.10 49.66 4.50
N ASP A 483 1.80 49.59 3.21
CA ASP A 483 1.52 50.74 2.37
C ASP A 483 0.01 50.88 2.15
N TYR A 484 -0.41 52.03 1.75
CA TYR A 484 -1.82 52.36 1.61
C TYR A 484 -2.12 52.94 0.22
N LEU A 485 -3.14 52.38 -0.43
CA LEU A 485 -3.59 52.80 -1.75
C LEU A 485 -4.90 53.60 -1.61
N PRO A 486 -4.95 54.90 -2.00
CA PRO A 486 -6.14 55.73 -1.86
C PRO A 486 -7.30 55.26 -2.74
N GLN A 487 -8.52 55.38 -2.19
CA GLN A 487 -9.80 55.13 -2.86
C GLN A 487 -10.53 56.47 -3.04
N ILE A 488 -10.84 56.82 -4.30
CA ILE A 488 -11.37 58.11 -4.69
C ILE A 488 -12.83 57.99 -5.09
N ASP A 489 -13.70 58.75 -4.43
CA ASP A 489 -15.10 58.91 -4.80
C ASP A 489 -15.17 59.70 -6.13
N LEU A 490 -15.76 59.09 -7.15
CA LEU A 490 -15.78 59.65 -8.52
C LEU A 490 -16.81 60.79 -8.69
N ILE A 491 -17.73 60.98 -7.73
CA ILE A 491 -18.74 62.02 -7.71
C ILE A 491 -18.17 63.30 -7.06
N THR A 492 -17.57 63.11 -5.87
CA THR A 492 -17.08 64.23 -5.06
C THR A 492 -15.62 64.59 -5.35
N GLY A 493 -14.87 63.67 -5.93
CA GLY A 493 -13.43 63.80 -6.14
C GLY A 493 -12.58 63.66 -4.87
N GLN A 494 -13.20 63.27 -3.75
CA GLN A 494 -12.53 63.18 -2.47
C GLN A 494 -12.01 61.77 -2.20
N ILE A 495 -10.92 61.63 -1.44
CA ILE A 495 -10.46 60.35 -0.93
C ILE A 495 -11.34 59.93 0.25
N ILE A 496 -12.02 58.77 0.12
CA ILE A 496 -12.97 58.27 1.11
C ILE A 496 -12.42 57.08 1.91
N GLY A 497 -11.34 56.48 1.44
CA GLY A 497 -10.73 55.31 2.07
C GLY A 497 -9.35 55.02 1.54
N VAL A 498 -8.72 54.04 2.13
CA VAL A 498 -7.42 53.48 1.71
C VAL A 498 -7.45 51.97 1.80
N GLU A 499 -6.83 51.28 0.89
CA GLU A 499 -6.56 49.82 0.97
C GLU A 499 -5.19 49.58 1.56
N ALA A 500 -5.12 48.80 2.62
CA ALA A 500 -3.87 48.41 3.27
C ALA A 500 -3.22 47.26 2.51
N LEU A 501 -2.04 47.51 1.99
CA LEU A 501 -1.28 46.56 1.16
C LEU A 501 -0.01 46.14 1.92
N LEU A 502 0.11 44.84 2.15
CA LEU A 502 1.25 44.27 2.85
C LEU A 502 2.53 44.34 2.00
N ARG A 503 3.65 44.66 2.64
CA ARG A 503 4.98 44.75 2.03
C ARG A 503 5.96 43.91 2.85
N TRP A 504 6.84 43.23 2.16
CA TRP A 504 7.94 42.54 2.78
C TRP A 504 9.28 43.02 2.23
N ASN A 505 10.08 43.63 3.09
CA ASN A 505 11.42 44.11 2.80
C ASN A 505 12.42 43.20 3.52
N SER A 506 12.85 42.15 2.84
CA SER A 506 13.82 41.18 3.39
C SER A 506 15.25 41.71 3.22
N PRO A 507 16.11 41.63 4.26
CA PRO A 507 17.53 41.94 4.12
C PRO A 507 18.27 41.04 3.14
N GLU A 508 17.75 39.84 2.91
CA GLU A 508 18.35 38.78 2.07
C GLU A 508 17.85 38.84 0.65
N PHE A 509 16.54 38.99 0.44
CA PHE A 509 15.88 38.95 -0.87
C PHE A 509 15.50 40.35 -1.42
N GLY A 510 15.67 41.40 -0.64
CA GLY A 510 15.24 42.75 -0.99
C GLY A 510 13.72 42.93 -0.87
N VAL A 511 13.12 43.68 -1.79
CA VAL A 511 11.67 43.94 -1.83
C VAL A 511 11.00 42.77 -2.57
N ILE A 512 10.19 41.98 -1.84
CA ILE A 512 9.47 40.83 -2.39
C ILE A 512 8.04 41.24 -2.74
N THR A 513 7.56 40.77 -3.88
CA THR A 513 6.22 41.13 -4.36
C THR A 513 5.12 40.45 -3.53
N PRO A 514 3.97 41.09 -3.26
CA PRO A 514 2.88 40.50 -2.51
C PRO A 514 2.40 39.16 -3.04
N ASP A 515 2.26 39.01 -4.34
CA ASP A 515 1.80 37.75 -4.96
C ASP A 515 2.71 36.57 -4.65
N GLU A 516 4.00 36.85 -4.52
CA GLU A 516 5.01 35.82 -4.27
C GLU A 516 4.98 35.33 -2.80
N PHE A 517 5.03 36.23 -1.84
CA PHE A 517 5.13 35.84 -0.45
C PHE A 517 3.77 35.61 0.24
N ILE A 518 2.67 36.18 -0.24
CA ILE A 518 1.32 35.89 0.30
C ILE A 518 0.95 34.46 -0.02
N SER A 519 1.18 33.98 -1.26
CA SER A 519 1.00 32.59 -1.64
C SER A 519 1.81 31.65 -0.74
N LEU A 520 3.09 32.00 -0.49
CA LEU A 520 3.96 31.25 0.42
C LEU A 520 3.43 31.25 1.87
N ALA A 521 2.92 32.40 2.35
CA ALA A 521 2.33 32.51 3.69
C ALA A 521 1.04 31.69 3.83
N GLU A 522 0.25 31.55 2.78
CA GLU A 522 -0.95 30.72 2.72
C GLU A 522 -0.58 29.24 2.76
N ASP A 523 0.34 28.78 1.89
CA ASP A 523 0.79 27.39 1.84
C ASP A 523 1.37 26.91 3.18
N THR A 524 2.09 27.79 3.89
CA THR A 524 2.70 27.49 5.17
C THR A 524 1.81 27.77 6.40
N GLY A 525 0.62 28.35 6.17
CA GLY A 525 -0.31 28.75 7.23
C GLY A 525 0.13 29.99 8.03
N GLN A 526 1.24 30.62 7.70
CA GLN A 526 1.74 31.85 8.36
C GLN A 526 0.83 33.05 8.12
N ILE A 527 0.04 33.02 7.04
CA ILE A 527 -0.93 34.07 6.69
C ILE A 527 -1.93 34.35 7.83
N ILE A 528 -2.20 33.39 8.69
CA ILE A 528 -3.11 33.57 9.83
C ILE A 528 -2.49 34.57 10.83
N THR A 529 -1.21 34.39 11.16
CA THR A 529 -0.48 35.27 12.11
C THR A 529 -0.19 36.63 11.47
N ILE A 530 0.25 36.62 10.21
CA ILE A 530 0.53 37.84 9.44
C ILE A 530 -0.76 38.65 9.27
N GLY A 531 -1.87 38.01 8.88
CA GLY A 531 -3.15 38.69 8.68
C GLY A 531 -3.74 39.29 9.97
N ALA A 532 -3.56 38.62 11.12
CA ALA A 532 -3.93 39.17 12.40
C ALA A 532 -3.12 40.46 12.71
N TRP A 533 -1.82 40.46 12.43
CA TRP A 533 -0.96 41.64 12.59
C TRP A 533 -1.35 42.75 11.61
N VAL A 534 -1.64 42.41 10.34
CA VAL A 534 -2.10 43.40 9.33
C VAL A 534 -3.37 44.11 9.80
N LEU A 535 -4.36 43.33 10.28
CA LEU A 535 -5.63 43.87 10.76
C LEU A 535 -5.42 44.84 11.95
N GLU A 536 -4.59 44.43 12.91
CA GLU A 536 -4.27 45.30 14.09
C GLU A 536 -3.53 46.57 13.68
N LYS A 537 -2.54 46.45 12.78
CA LYS A 537 -1.76 47.57 12.31
C LYS A 537 -2.58 48.57 11.49
N ALA A 538 -3.41 48.04 10.55
CA ALA A 538 -4.28 48.87 9.70
C ALA A 538 -5.31 49.65 10.55
N CYS A 539 -5.98 48.98 11.49
CA CYS A 539 -6.93 49.62 12.41
C CYS A 539 -6.26 50.66 13.29
N ALA A 540 -5.09 50.36 13.88
CA ALA A 540 -4.35 51.32 14.70
C ALA A 540 -3.89 52.53 13.92
N GLN A 541 -3.41 52.32 12.69
CA GLN A 541 -2.99 53.43 11.79
C GLN A 541 -4.15 54.36 11.44
N LEU A 542 -5.33 53.76 11.09
CA LEU A 542 -6.52 54.58 10.78
C LEU A 542 -6.96 55.35 12.00
N LYS A 543 -6.94 54.74 13.20
CA LYS A 543 -7.28 55.48 14.46
C LYS A 543 -6.37 56.65 14.69
N GLN A 544 -5.05 56.46 14.47
CA GLN A 544 -4.07 57.58 14.57
C GLN A 544 -4.39 58.70 13.58
N TRP A 545 -4.77 58.42 12.33
CA TRP A 545 -5.19 59.43 11.36
C TRP A 545 -6.49 60.13 11.80
N GLN A 546 -7.45 59.44 12.35
CA GLN A 546 -8.68 60.04 12.87
C GLN A 546 -8.38 61.03 14.02
N GLU A 547 -7.42 60.70 14.88
CA GLU A 547 -6.96 61.62 15.95
C GLU A 547 -6.22 62.85 15.41
N GLN A 548 -5.64 62.72 14.21
CA GLN A 548 -5.03 63.86 13.47
C GLN A 548 -6.05 64.71 12.70
N GLY A 549 -7.34 64.37 12.76
CA GLY A 549 -8.43 65.12 12.11
C GLY A 549 -9.00 64.47 10.82
N LEU A 550 -8.46 63.35 10.36
CA LEU A 550 -8.93 62.64 9.16
C LEU A 550 -10.08 61.67 9.48
N SER A 551 -11.16 62.18 10.06
CA SER A 551 -12.21 61.41 10.71
C SER A 551 -13.16 60.62 9.74
N SER A 552 -13.10 60.90 8.42
CA SER A 552 -14.02 60.33 7.43
C SER A 552 -13.42 59.18 6.66
N LEU A 553 -12.13 58.83 6.84
CA LEU A 553 -11.49 57.76 6.12
C LEU A 553 -11.89 56.37 6.62
N LYS A 554 -11.93 55.42 5.68
CA LYS A 554 -12.04 53.98 5.95
C LYS A 554 -10.72 53.27 5.62
N VAL A 555 -10.49 52.10 6.20
CA VAL A 555 -9.41 51.22 5.81
C VAL A 555 -9.95 49.89 5.36
N ALA A 556 -9.53 49.49 4.17
CA ALA A 556 -9.83 48.18 3.60
C ALA A 556 -8.65 47.21 3.87
N VAL A 557 -8.96 45.99 4.28
CA VAL A 557 -7.98 44.94 4.62
C VAL A 557 -8.36 43.65 3.90
N ASN A 558 -7.45 43.09 3.14
CA ASN A 558 -7.62 41.81 2.46
C ASN A 558 -7.59 40.66 3.44
N LEU A 559 -8.51 39.71 3.28
CA LEU A 559 -8.59 38.45 4.03
C LEU A 559 -8.24 37.27 3.13
N SER A 560 -7.37 36.39 3.64
CA SER A 560 -7.03 35.16 2.96
C SER A 560 -8.12 34.08 3.11
N SER A 561 -8.13 33.10 2.19
CA SER A 561 -9.01 31.94 2.24
C SER A 561 -8.87 31.14 3.53
N LEU A 562 -7.65 30.99 4.01
CA LEU A 562 -7.35 30.31 5.27
C LEU A 562 -7.92 31.04 6.48
N GLN A 563 -7.83 32.37 6.55
CA GLN A 563 -8.40 33.15 7.65
C GLN A 563 -9.94 33.03 7.67
N PHE A 564 -10.57 33.13 6.51
CA PHE A 564 -12.02 33.04 6.39
C PHE A 564 -12.58 31.67 6.82
N ARG A 565 -11.92 30.58 6.50
CA ARG A 565 -12.31 29.22 6.93
C ARG A 565 -12.34 29.05 8.45
N TYR A 566 -11.64 29.86 9.21
CA TYR A 566 -11.63 29.79 10.67
C TYR A 566 -12.86 30.47 11.34
N GLY A 567 -13.81 31.04 10.59
CA GLY A 567 -15.12 31.51 11.05
C GLY A 567 -15.09 32.21 12.40
N SER A 568 -15.54 31.56 13.47
CA SER A 568 -15.63 32.14 14.81
C SER A 568 -14.30 32.67 15.38
N LYS A 569 -13.14 32.17 14.93
CA LYS A 569 -11.83 32.73 15.32
C LYS A 569 -11.57 34.04 14.62
N LEU A 570 -12.00 34.20 13.35
CA LEU A 570 -11.92 35.46 12.62
C LEU A 570 -12.83 36.51 13.27
N GLU A 571 -14.05 36.15 13.62
CA GLU A 571 -15.00 37.02 14.33
C GLU A 571 -14.39 37.55 15.66
N ALA A 572 -13.82 36.63 16.46
CA ALA A 572 -13.16 36.99 17.71
C ALA A 572 -11.93 37.90 17.47
N LEU A 573 -11.16 37.65 16.44
CA LEU A 573 -9.99 38.46 16.05
C LEU A 573 -10.42 39.88 15.69
N VAL A 574 -11.43 40.04 14.85
CA VAL A 574 -11.96 41.37 14.45
C VAL A 574 -12.51 42.12 15.66
N ALA A 575 -13.32 41.48 16.51
CA ALA A 575 -13.88 42.09 17.69
C ALA A 575 -12.79 42.57 18.66
N THR A 576 -11.79 41.71 18.94
CA THR A 576 -10.66 42.07 19.83
C THR A 576 -9.80 43.19 19.24
N THR A 577 -9.59 43.21 17.94
CA THR A 577 -8.84 44.26 17.25
C THR A 577 -9.52 45.63 17.35
N LEU A 578 -10.82 45.65 17.08
CA LEU A 578 -11.64 46.88 17.16
C LEU A 578 -11.63 47.42 18.63
N GLU A 579 -11.81 46.53 19.62
CA GLU A 579 -11.75 46.91 21.02
C GLU A 579 -10.36 47.47 21.41
N LYS A 580 -9.30 46.78 21.03
CA LYS A 580 -7.91 47.13 21.33
C LYS A 580 -7.50 48.49 20.73
N THR A 581 -7.91 48.74 19.47
CA THR A 581 -7.55 49.96 18.75
C THR A 581 -8.51 51.11 19.01
N GLY A 582 -9.71 50.84 19.53
CA GLY A 582 -10.76 51.86 19.72
C GLY A 582 -11.30 52.40 18.41
N LEU A 583 -11.16 51.64 17.32
CA LEU A 583 -11.72 52.00 15.99
C LEU A 583 -13.21 51.59 15.94
N GLU A 584 -14.09 52.49 15.46
CA GLU A 584 -15.46 52.10 15.23
C GLU A 584 -15.53 51.19 13.99
N ALA A 585 -16.32 50.09 14.10
CA ALA A 585 -16.38 49.03 13.09
C ALA A 585 -16.76 49.54 11.66
N LYS A 586 -17.56 50.58 11.56
CA LYS A 586 -18.00 51.20 10.28
C LYS A 586 -16.86 51.76 9.44
N TYR A 587 -15.67 51.92 9.98
CA TYR A 587 -14.47 52.39 9.29
C TYR A 587 -13.55 51.29 8.84
N LEU A 588 -13.81 50.05 9.23
CA LEU A 588 -13.09 48.85 8.76
C LEU A 588 -13.86 48.18 7.65
N GLU A 589 -13.21 48.00 6.51
CA GLU A 589 -13.69 47.23 5.39
C GLU A 589 -12.85 45.95 5.24
N LEU A 590 -13.53 44.80 5.13
CA LEU A 590 -12.90 43.50 4.92
C LEU A 590 -13.12 43.04 3.49
N GLU A 591 -12.04 42.73 2.79
CA GLU A 591 -12.04 42.37 1.37
C GLU A 591 -11.84 40.88 1.22
N LEU A 592 -12.69 40.20 0.48
CA LEU A 592 -12.68 38.78 0.20
C LEU A 592 -12.78 38.56 -1.30
N THR A 593 -11.92 37.73 -1.86
CA THR A 593 -12.06 37.35 -3.27
C THR A 593 -13.30 36.48 -3.51
N GLU A 594 -13.85 36.58 -4.72
CA GLU A 594 -15.02 35.81 -5.16
C GLU A 594 -14.88 34.31 -4.84
N SER A 595 -13.70 33.73 -5.13
CA SER A 595 -13.42 32.30 -4.95
C SER A 595 -13.50 31.85 -3.49
N ILE A 596 -13.11 32.69 -2.54
CA ILE A 596 -13.16 32.38 -1.10
C ILE A 596 -14.61 32.16 -0.63
N MET A 597 -15.53 32.94 -1.16
CA MET A 597 -16.94 32.90 -0.78
C MET A 597 -17.68 31.69 -1.34
N MET A 598 -17.19 31.12 -2.44
CA MET A 598 -17.82 29.98 -3.11
C MET A 598 -17.39 28.61 -2.57
N ASP A 599 -16.36 28.51 -1.74
CA ASP A 599 -15.84 27.24 -1.17
C ASP A 599 -16.84 26.51 -0.26
N ASP A 600 -17.53 27.25 0.66
CA ASP A 600 -18.59 26.74 1.52
C ASP A 600 -19.61 27.86 1.79
N VAL A 601 -20.54 28.01 0.87
CA VAL A 601 -21.46 29.14 0.81
C VAL A 601 -22.30 29.31 2.11
N GLU A 602 -22.82 28.22 2.67
CA GLU A 602 -23.70 28.31 3.85
C GLU A 602 -22.92 28.74 5.11
N LYS A 603 -21.72 28.20 5.33
CA LYS A 603 -20.85 28.65 6.44
C LYS A 603 -20.33 30.07 6.18
N GLY A 604 -20.01 30.38 4.92
CA GLY A 604 -19.60 31.72 4.52
C GLY A 604 -20.64 32.77 4.89
N ILE A 605 -21.91 32.55 4.57
CA ILE A 605 -23.01 33.47 4.91
C ILE A 605 -23.05 33.68 6.44
N VAL A 606 -23.00 32.64 7.25
CA VAL A 606 -23.03 32.75 8.72
C VAL A 606 -21.88 33.63 9.24
N THR A 607 -20.68 33.41 8.75
CA THR A 607 -19.50 34.23 9.15
C THR A 607 -19.65 35.69 8.74
N LEU A 608 -20.11 35.93 7.50
CA LEU A 608 -20.34 37.28 7.00
C LEU A 608 -21.45 38.01 7.78
N GLU A 609 -22.55 37.34 8.12
CA GLU A 609 -23.62 37.90 8.94
C GLU A 609 -23.12 38.30 10.33
N ALA A 610 -22.28 37.47 10.96
CA ALA A 610 -21.67 37.77 12.25
C ALA A 610 -20.75 38.99 12.18
N LEU A 611 -19.92 39.11 11.14
CA LEU A 611 -19.08 40.27 10.91
C LEU A 611 -19.91 41.52 10.63
N LYS A 612 -20.96 41.43 9.84
CA LYS A 612 -21.91 42.53 9.58
C LYS A 612 -22.61 43.00 10.85
N ALA A 613 -22.97 42.08 11.74
CA ALA A 613 -23.58 42.42 13.02
C ALA A 613 -22.67 43.25 13.92
N MET A 614 -21.35 43.18 13.74
CA MET A 614 -20.37 44.05 14.40
C MET A 614 -20.32 45.45 13.79
N GLY A 615 -20.86 45.62 12.58
CA GLY A 615 -20.90 46.90 11.84
C GLY A 615 -19.74 47.13 10.88
N VAL A 616 -18.95 46.10 10.57
CA VAL A 616 -17.88 46.22 9.55
C VAL A 616 -18.47 46.21 8.14
N ILE A 617 -17.72 46.79 7.19
CA ILE A 617 -18.07 46.81 5.78
C ILE A 617 -17.44 45.56 5.15
N ILE A 618 -18.17 44.92 4.25
CA ILE A 618 -17.69 43.74 3.54
C ILE A 618 -17.69 43.97 2.04
N SER A 619 -16.55 43.68 1.39
CA SER A 619 -16.34 43.83 -0.04
C SER A 619 -15.98 42.52 -0.71
N ILE A 620 -16.53 42.29 -1.89
CA ILE A 620 -16.07 41.25 -2.79
C ILE A 620 -14.99 41.81 -3.68
N ASP A 621 -13.81 41.23 -3.64
CA ASP A 621 -12.66 41.61 -4.45
C ASP A 621 -12.51 40.72 -5.69
N ASP A 622 -11.80 41.21 -6.73
CA ASP A 622 -11.51 40.57 -8.02
C ASP A 622 -12.77 40.00 -8.72
N PHE A 623 -13.88 40.72 -8.63
CA PHE A 623 -15.14 40.25 -9.16
C PHE A 623 -15.17 40.20 -10.70
N GLY A 624 -15.66 39.05 -11.22
CA GLY A 624 -15.79 38.74 -12.64
C GLY A 624 -14.73 37.82 -13.20
N THR A 625 -13.72 37.44 -12.41
CA THR A 625 -12.69 36.47 -12.81
C THR A 625 -13.07 35.01 -12.51
N GLY A 626 -14.14 34.81 -11.71
CA GLY A 626 -14.62 33.50 -11.27
C GLY A 626 -16.00 33.12 -11.82
N TYR A 627 -16.50 31.96 -11.39
CA TYR A 627 -17.84 31.45 -11.73
C TYR A 627 -18.88 31.93 -10.71
N SER A 628 -19.22 33.25 -10.72
CA SER A 628 -20.28 33.76 -9.84
C SER A 628 -21.66 33.30 -10.27
N SER A 629 -22.34 32.55 -9.45
CA SER A 629 -23.78 32.41 -9.54
C SER A 629 -24.45 33.70 -8.99
N LEU A 630 -25.06 34.48 -9.83
CA LEU A 630 -25.86 35.67 -9.47
C LEU A 630 -26.85 35.39 -8.32
N MET A 631 -27.32 34.17 -8.20
CA MET A 631 -28.25 33.73 -7.14
C MET A 631 -27.59 33.78 -5.75
N TYR A 632 -26.29 33.45 -5.63
CA TYR A 632 -25.59 33.52 -4.36
C TYR A 632 -25.17 34.93 -4.02
N LEU A 633 -24.79 35.75 -5.00
CA LEU A 633 -24.44 37.15 -4.78
C LEU A 633 -25.57 37.92 -4.07
N GLN A 634 -26.82 37.64 -4.42
CA GLN A 634 -27.98 38.25 -3.77
C GLN A 634 -28.17 37.82 -2.28
N ARG A 635 -27.61 36.65 -1.91
CA ARG A 635 -27.72 36.11 -0.53
C ARG A 635 -26.62 36.59 0.39
N PHE A 636 -25.48 37.01 -0.18
CA PHE A 636 -24.35 37.48 0.63
C PHE A 636 -24.61 38.86 1.22
N PRO A 637 -24.36 39.05 2.54
CA PRO A 637 -24.53 40.36 3.19
C PRO A 637 -23.31 41.28 2.95
N VAL A 638 -23.08 41.63 1.68
CA VAL A 638 -21.95 42.47 1.23
C VAL A 638 -22.41 43.88 0.92
N ASP A 639 -21.48 44.85 0.99
CA ASP A 639 -21.74 46.27 0.76
C ASP A 639 -21.16 46.75 -0.56
N THR A 640 -20.02 46.15 -0.99
CA THR A 640 -19.22 46.67 -2.07
C THR A 640 -18.79 45.55 -3.02
N LEU A 641 -18.74 45.84 -4.33
CA LEU A 641 -18.11 45.00 -5.34
C LEU A 641 -16.91 45.76 -5.96
N LYS A 642 -15.75 45.08 -6.00
CA LYS A 642 -14.54 45.63 -6.63
C LYS A 642 -14.33 44.96 -7.99
N ILE A 643 -14.34 45.74 -9.05
CA ILE A 643 -14.08 45.28 -10.43
C ILE A 643 -12.59 44.95 -10.54
N ASP A 644 -12.27 43.77 -11.00
CA ASP A 644 -10.88 43.33 -11.18
C ASP A 644 -10.11 44.23 -12.16
N HIS A 645 -8.84 44.43 -11.86
CA HIS A 645 -7.95 45.29 -12.64
C HIS A 645 -7.84 44.87 -14.12
N SER A 646 -7.93 43.56 -14.43
CA SER A 646 -7.82 43.06 -15.81
C SER A 646 -8.90 43.62 -16.74
N PHE A 647 -10.13 43.78 -16.23
CA PHE A 647 -11.20 44.41 -17.02
C PHE A 647 -11.06 45.93 -17.13
N VAL A 648 -10.44 46.56 -16.14
CA VAL A 648 -10.18 48.00 -16.15
C VAL A 648 -9.04 48.36 -17.11
N GLN A 649 -7.98 47.55 -17.13
CA GLN A 649 -6.87 47.73 -18.08
C GLN A 649 -7.30 47.63 -19.55
N GLY A 650 -8.28 46.75 -19.86
CA GLY A 650 -8.82 46.58 -21.20
C GLY A 650 -9.75 47.70 -21.66
N LEU A 651 -10.12 48.66 -20.78
CA LEU A 651 -11.03 49.74 -21.12
C LEU A 651 -10.42 50.66 -22.19
N GLY A 652 -11.14 50.84 -23.30
CA GLY A 652 -10.69 51.65 -24.44
C GLY A 652 -9.90 50.88 -25.52
N VAL A 653 -9.51 49.61 -25.21
CA VAL A 653 -8.76 48.75 -26.14
C VAL A 653 -9.56 47.50 -26.51
N ASN A 654 -10.22 46.87 -25.52
CA ASN A 654 -10.99 45.62 -25.66
C ASN A 654 -12.48 45.87 -25.38
N GLU A 655 -13.33 45.73 -26.42
CA GLU A 655 -14.78 45.88 -26.26
C GLU A 655 -15.40 44.85 -25.29
N GLY A 656 -14.80 43.66 -25.18
CA GLY A 656 -15.25 42.62 -24.25
C GLY A 656 -15.06 43.00 -22.78
N ASP A 657 -13.89 43.52 -22.43
CA ASP A 657 -13.58 43.97 -21.07
C ASP A 657 -14.45 45.16 -20.66
N ALA A 658 -14.67 46.11 -21.61
CA ALA A 658 -15.57 47.24 -21.40
C ALA A 658 -17.02 46.79 -21.18
N ALA A 659 -17.49 45.75 -21.88
CA ALA A 659 -18.83 45.19 -21.70
C ALA A 659 -18.97 44.51 -20.34
N ILE A 660 -17.94 43.77 -19.90
CA ILE A 660 -17.92 43.10 -18.58
C ILE A 660 -17.90 44.16 -17.47
N ALA A 661 -16.99 45.12 -17.50
CA ALA A 661 -16.94 46.18 -16.49
C ALA A 661 -18.28 46.94 -16.39
N TYR A 662 -18.90 47.26 -17.52
CA TYR A 662 -20.21 47.91 -17.52
C TYR A 662 -21.32 46.99 -16.96
N ALA A 663 -21.32 45.71 -17.31
CA ALA A 663 -22.29 44.76 -16.78
C ALA A 663 -22.18 44.63 -15.23
N VAL A 664 -20.96 44.59 -14.69
CA VAL A 664 -20.71 44.58 -13.23
C VAL A 664 -21.26 45.86 -12.56
N ILE A 665 -21.01 47.03 -13.16
CA ILE A 665 -21.53 48.29 -12.62
C ILE A 665 -23.08 48.29 -12.60
N VAL A 666 -23.73 47.90 -13.68
CA VAL A 666 -25.19 47.92 -13.79
C VAL A 666 -25.81 46.89 -12.80
N MET A 667 -25.25 45.70 -12.75
CA MET A 667 -25.72 44.65 -11.89
C MET A 667 -25.53 45.04 -10.42
N GLY A 668 -24.33 45.46 -10.04
CA GLY A 668 -24.05 45.80 -8.62
C GLY A 668 -24.93 46.96 -8.14
N LYS A 669 -25.11 47.99 -8.98
CA LYS A 669 -26.08 49.08 -8.67
C LYS A 669 -27.50 48.59 -8.50
N SER A 670 -27.93 47.66 -9.36
CA SER A 670 -29.33 47.11 -9.28
C SER A 670 -29.54 46.31 -8.02
N LEU A 671 -28.47 45.71 -7.45
CA LEU A 671 -28.48 44.99 -6.21
C LEU A 671 -28.21 45.86 -4.96
N GLY A 672 -27.91 47.15 -5.17
CA GLY A 672 -27.68 48.13 -4.10
C GLY A 672 -26.24 48.15 -3.57
N PHE A 673 -25.27 47.58 -4.29
CA PHE A 673 -23.87 47.57 -3.90
C PHE A 673 -23.16 48.88 -4.34
N ASN A 674 -22.16 49.24 -3.56
CA ASN A 674 -21.19 50.26 -3.95
C ASN A 674 -20.16 49.62 -4.92
N ILE A 675 -19.75 50.35 -5.96
CA ILE A 675 -18.85 49.79 -7.00
C ILE A 675 -17.51 50.50 -6.95
N ILE A 676 -16.44 49.72 -6.82
CA ILE A 676 -15.04 50.19 -6.85
C ILE A 676 -14.37 49.61 -8.10
N ALA A 677 -13.69 50.43 -8.88
CA ALA A 677 -12.85 49.99 -9.97
C ALA A 677 -11.37 50.00 -9.57
N LYS A 678 -10.69 48.84 -9.73
CA LYS A 678 -9.26 48.65 -9.38
C LYS A 678 -8.37 48.87 -10.62
N GLY A 679 -7.17 49.38 -10.40
CA GLY A 679 -6.15 49.44 -11.45
C GLY A 679 -6.41 50.51 -12.50
N VAL A 680 -6.97 51.64 -12.11
CA VAL A 680 -7.13 52.80 -13.02
C VAL A 680 -5.77 53.46 -13.22
N GLU A 681 -5.25 53.43 -14.46
CA GLU A 681 -3.94 53.93 -14.82
C GLU A 681 -4.03 55.08 -15.85
N GLU A 682 -5.12 55.14 -16.63
CA GLU A 682 -5.29 56.08 -17.70
C GLU A 682 -6.53 56.97 -17.53
N GLN A 683 -6.45 58.19 -18.02
CA GLN A 683 -7.56 59.16 -17.99
C GLN A 683 -8.80 58.68 -18.77
N ALA A 684 -8.59 57.93 -19.87
CA ALA A 684 -9.68 57.36 -20.66
C ALA A 684 -10.49 56.32 -19.85
N GLN A 685 -9.82 55.50 -19.02
CA GLN A 685 -10.45 54.53 -18.12
C GLN A 685 -11.29 55.25 -17.06
N LEU A 686 -10.72 56.28 -16.43
CA LEU A 686 -11.43 57.13 -15.47
C LEU A 686 -12.69 57.75 -16.06
N GLN A 687 -12.62 58.30 -17.25
CA GLN A 687 -13.75 58.93 -17.93
C GLN A 687 -14.85 57.90 -18.24
N PHE A 688 -14.48 56.68 -18.72
CA PHE A 688 -15.43 55.61 -18.97
C PHE A 688 -16.17 55.23 -17.69
N LEU A 689 -15.45 54.99 -16.59
CA LEU A 689 -16.01 54.61 -15.30
C LEU A 689 -16.99 55.66 -14.76
N ARG A 690 -16.64 56.96 -14.86
CA ARG A 690 -17.52 58.06 -14.52
C ARG A 690 -18.80 58.07 -15.37
N ASP A 691 -18.66 57.97 -16.69
CA ASP A 691 -19.79 57.96 -17.62
C ASP A 691 -20.74 56.78 -17.41
N LYS A 692 -20.19 55.62 -16.93
CA LYS A 692 -20.99 54.44 -16.63
C LYS A 692 -21.51 54.38 -15.17
N GLY A 693 -21.20 55.38 -14.33
CA GLY A 693 -21.73 55.55 -13.01
C GLY A 693 -21.06 54.67 -11.94
N CYS A 694 -19.80 54.34 -12.11
CA CYS A 694 -18.98 53.75 -11.04
C CYS A 694 -18.85 54.73 -9.86
N ASP A 695 -18.86 54.24 -8.62
CA ASP A 695 -18.85 55.09 -7.42
C ASP A 695 -17.43 55.51 -7.04
N VAL A 696 -16.51 54.57 -7.03
CA VAL A 696 -15.16 54.72 -6.48
C VAL A 696 -14.15 54.16 -7.46
N ALA A 697 -12.97 54.75 -7.49
CA ALA A 697 -11.83 54.26 -8.27
C ALA A 697 -10.55 54.24 -7.42
N GLN A 698 -9.67 53.30 -7.70
CA GLN A 698 -8.30 53.24 -7.17
C GLN A 698 -7.34 52.79 -8.27
N GLY A 699 -6.09 53.26 -8.19
CA GLY A 699 -5.05 52.87 -9.17
C GLY A 699 -3.94 53.90 -9.31
N PHE A 700 -2.97 53.56 -10.13
CA PHE A 700 -1.74 54.34 -10.28
C PHE A 700 -1.92 55.68 -11.00
N LEU A 701 -3.06 55.89 -11.62
CA LEU A 701 -3.43 57.21 -12.13
C LEU A 701 -3.47 58.24 -11.00
N PHE A 702 -3.90 57.82 -9.78
CA PHE A 702 -4.05 58.69 -8.63
C PHE A 702 -2.80 58.71 -7.75
N SER A 703 -2.33 57.50 -7.41
CA SER A 703 -1.13 57.31 -6.60
C SER A 703 -0.64 55.86 -6.70
N HIS A 704 0.67 55.70 -6.56
CA HIS A 704 1.20 54.41 -6.12
C HIS A 704 0.89 54.17 -4.62
N PRO A 705 0.98 52.95 -4.12
CA PRO A 705 0.85 52.68 -2.68
C PRO A 705 1.83 53.55 -1.85
N ILE A 706 1.35 54.18 -0.80
CA ILE A 706 2.06 55.19 -0.02
C ILE A 706 2.26 54.66 1.41
N PRO A 707 3.44 54.84 2.02
CA PRO A 707 3.65 54.60 3.44
C PRO A 707 2.67 55.38 4.34
N GLY A 708 2.26 54.79 5.48
CA GLY A 708 1.22 55.37 6.31
C GLY A 708 1.50 56.75 6.88
N ASP A 709 2.78 57.10 7.09
CA ASP A 709 3.22 58.45 7.56
C ASP A 709 3.06 59.54 6.50
N GLN A 710 2.99 59.18 5.23
CA GLN A 710 2.84 60.12 4.11
C GLN A 710 1.38 60.38 3.70
N ILE A 711 0.44 59.53 4.16
CA ILE A 711 -1.00 59.65 3.82
C ILE A 711 -1.58 61.01 4.21
N PRO A 712 -1.36 61.57 5.40
CA PRO A 712 -1.92 62.87 5.78
C PRO A 712 -1.48 64.00 4.82
N ALA A 713 -0.21 64.07 4.48
CA ALA A 713 0.33 65.08 3.57
C ALA A 713 -0.21 64.89 2.14
N PHE A 714 -0.39 63.63 1.70
CA PHE A 714 -0.99 63.31 0.38
C PHE A 714 -2.44 63.78 0.33
N LEU A 715 -3.25 63.55 1.34
CA LEU A 715 -4.66 63.94 1.39
C LEU A 715 -4.87 65.46 1.34
N GLU A 716 -3.97 66.22 1.95
CA GLU A 716 -4.00 67.70 1.92
C GLU A 716 -3.70 68.26 0.53
N GLN A 717 -2.92 67.53 -0.27
CA GLN A 717 -2.44 68.03 -1.59
C GLN A 717 -3.22 67.42 -2.77
N PHE A 718 -4.07 66.42 -2.52
CA PHE A 718 -4.79 65.69 -3.56
C PHE A 718 -5.93 66.51 -4.12
N ASP A 719 -5.91 66.72 -5.46
CA ASP A 719 -6.96 67.39 -6.21
C ASP A 719 -7.23 66.61 -7.51
N LEU A 720 -8.41 65.97 -7.59
CA LEU A 720 -8.81 65.15 -8.72
C LEU A 720 -9.04 65.99 -9.98
N ASP A 721 -9.54 67.21 -9.83
CA ASP A 721 -9.78 68.10 -10.96
C ASP A 721 -8.47 68.61 -11.60
N ALA A 722 -7.44 68.82 -10.78
CA ALA A 722 -6.10 69.12 -11.27
C ALA A 722 -5.45 67.93 -12.02
N LEU A 723 -5.74 66.69 -11.64
CA LEU A 723 -5.31 65.48 -12.37
C LEU A 723 -5.99 65.33 -13.72
N ALA A 724 -7.28 65.72 -13.83
CA ALA A 724 -8.02 65.70 -15.10
C ALA A 724 -7.53 66.75 -16.12
N LEU A 725 -6.80 67.74 -15.65
CA LEU A 725 -6.22 68.80 -16.48
C LEU A 725 -4.77 68.55 -16.93
N ARG A 726 -4.08 67.58 -16.38
CA ARG A 726 -2.75 67.12 -16.80
C ARG A 726 -2.90 66.24 -18.05
N ARG A 727 -2.92 66.86 -19.24
CA ARG A 727 -2.86 66.22 -20.57
C ARG A 727 -1.42 65.97 -21.00
#